data_f2e42c78ddf1d94e14384c2a33cc3ad7
#
_entry.id   f2e42c78ddf1d94e14384c2a33cc3ad7
#
_cell.length_a   1.000
_cell.length_b   1.000
_cell.length_c   1.000
_cell.angle_alpha   90.00
_cell.angle_beta   90.00
_cell.angle_gamma   90.00
#
_symmetry.space_group_name_H-M   'P 1'
#
loop_
_entity.id
_entity.type
_entity.pdbx_description
1 polymer ?
#
loop_
_entity_poly.entity_id
_entity_poly.type
_entity_poly.pdbx_seq_one_letter_code
_entity_poly.pdbx_strand_id
1 'polypeptide(L)'
;MRSLAPLIKTCLLDLEIKVNVTVRQKRKDLHILLESTNFGDRQLLVDAIAKCCSDFDDRKFKTARIYAFWFGQPLPLWIEKIDFDRDQILIHNEEKTPEVSKPSINSEANLGSDYESVCDRFIVCGLGSLGQHSVFNLKKFAYREYEVKICAIDKVQPEIMEFDNFSGFLDQPIIFGDCRRSETLIKAGIDSCRAILLVTSNENVNIEAAIAARRLNPNVHIVVRSSRQNLNQLLKDQLGNFVALDPVDLPAAAFAVAGLGEGTLGLFQLGDRKLRVVERSIKSDDYRFLRTPAYLLHKKNARLISIADPNFERLFFQWEPDSLVQVGDKVAFIEFVENDFSTTSRQNPELTERPLRNASSSFQKIYQLIQKITGSVFWKSKWHQLVAWFQAVRSRRLILWGIITAIVLWGISSVVLFFNVPNISWQKAISASIILLLGGFGDVFGGLGEDQVPLWVLIFCLSVTLISLLFVLGVVGLIADSILSSKFEFFKRSLPLPARDHIILIGFGRLGQRIADLLFKLHIPFVIVSENPHDCDLADKVPWFTGNIIEELAKTNLANAKSILSVTDDQMLNLEAALLARDEAKKINLHMHLAIRTYDRYFSENLAELLPNSQSLCAYALSAEAFAGAAFGESMLSLFRLNQRTVLVAEYIISENDTLIGKNLSQIAFGYTVVPIYLKTSASKADGHSEFYMPSDDEVMKVGDRLTLLASISGLRRIELGNLHLPKRWQLRAKPPLNSSVLLDAGNKLKNISGCDLEVARRFMQSLPAAIELPMYDTQAYRLGQALMRLLPIKIYPL
;
A
#
# COMPACT_ATOMS: atom_id res chain seq x y z
N MET A 1 -26.65 -9.64 28.57
CA MET A 1 -25.26 -9.18 28.31
C MET A 1 -25.15 -8.17 27.17
N ARG A 2 -25.78 -8.35 26.00
CA ARG A 2 -25.79 -7.31 24.94
C ARG A 2 -26.47 -6.00 25.35
N SER A 3 -27.26 -5.99 26.42
CA SER A 3 -27.95 -4.81 26.96
C SER A 3 -27.20 -4.09 28.09
N LEU A 4 -26.15 -4.68 28.71
CA LEU A 4 -25.43 -4.08 29.85
C LEU A 4 -24.41 -3.02 29.40
N ALA A 5 -23.71 -3.23 28.28
CA ALA A 5 -22.75 -2.24 27.77
C ALA A 5 -23.42 -0.88 27.38
N PRO A 6 -24.56 -0.89 26.66
CA PRO A 6 -25.29 0.34 26.41
C PRO A 6 -25.79 1.01 27.70
N LEU A 7 -26.22 0.24 28.69
CA LEU A 7 -26.72 0.75 29.94
C LEU A 7 -25.62 1.47 30.74
N ILE A 8 -24.44 0.84 30.85
CA ILE A 8 -23.26 1.47 31.48
C ILE A 8 -22.86 2.72 30.69
N LYS A 9 -22.85 2.67 29.36
CA LYS A 9 -22.51 3.82 28.51
C LYS A 9 -23.47 5.00 28.75
N THR A 10 -24.78 4.73 28.90
CA THR A 10 -25.80 5.77 29.19
C THR A 10 -25.57 6.35 30.57
N CYS A 11 -25.35 5.53 31.59
CA CYS A 11 -25.05 6.01 32.95
C CYS A 11 -23.79 6.90 33.02
N LEU A 12 -22.77 6.58 32.22
CA LEU A 12 -21.54 7.37 32.19
C LEU A 12 -21.69 8.66 31.36
N LEU A 13 -22.55 8.65 30.34
CA LEU A 13 -22.92 9.87 29.61
C LEU A 13 -23.72 10.85 30.47
N ASP A 14 -24.58 10.37 31.37
CA ASP A 14 -25.31 11.19 32.34
C ASP A 14 -24.37 11.90 33.34
N LEU A 15 -23.15 11.38 33.50
CA LEU A 15 -22.05 11.98 34.27
C LEU A 15 -21.09 12.83 33.41
N GLU A 16 -21.48 13.14 32.18
CA GLU A 16 -20.65 13.87 31.19
C GLU A 16 -19.32 13.17 30.82
N ILE A 17 -19.20 11.85 31.11
CA ILE A 17 -18.00 11.07 30.81
C ILE A 17 -18.20 10.31 29.50
N LYS A 18 -17.51 10.73 28.44
CA LYS A 18 -17.53 10.07 27.14
C LYS A 18 -16.57 8.88 27.13
N VAL A 19 -17.09 7.67 27.24
CA VAL A 19 -16.31 6.43 27.32
C VAL A 19 -16.83 5.38 26.36
N ASN A 20 -15.94 4.68 25.67
CA ASN A 20 -16.29 3.45 25.00
C ASN A 20 -16.33 2.31 26.01
N VAL A 21 -17.45 1.61 26.08
CA VAL A 21 -17.69 0.54 27.04
C VAL A 21 -17.80 -0.79 26.32
N THR A 22 -16.93 -1.73 26.66
CA THR A 22 -17.03 -3.12 26.21
C THR A 22 -17.21 -4.03 27.41
N VAL A 23 -18.25 -4.87 27.41
CA VAL A 23 -18.56 -5.78 28.50
C VAL A 23 -18.44 -7.21 28.04
N ARG A 24 -17.67 -8.03 28.78
CA ARG A 24 -17.47 -9.45 28.52
C ARG A 24 -17.69 -10.27 29.79
N GLN A 25 -18.32 -11.42 29.69
CA GLN A 25 -18.49 -12.34 30.79
C GLN A 25 -17.61 -13.58 30.58
N LYS A 26 -16.81 -13.93 31.60
CA LYS A 26 -16.01 -15.14 31.59
C LYS A 26 -16.39 -15.96 32.84
N ARG A 27 -17.14 -17.04 32.67
CA ARG A 27 -17.73 -17.85 33.77
C ARG A 27 -18.65 -17.01 34.68
N LYS A 28 -18.24 -16.74 35.91
CA LYS A 28 -18.97 -15.94 36.91
C LYS A 28 -18.38 -14.55 37.12
N ASP A 29 -17.37 -14.19 36.33
CA ASP A 29 -16.69 -12.90 36.36
C ASP A 29 -17.12 -12.03 35.16
N LEU A 30 -17.38 -10.75 35.41
CA LEU A 30 -17.68 -9.75 34.41
C LEU A 30 -16.43 -8.90 34.17
N HIS A 31 -16.03 -8.73 32.95
CA HIS A 31 -14.92 -7.87 32.56
C HIS A 31 -15.48 -6.67 31.81
N ILE A 32 -15.26 -5.48 32.31
CA ILE A 32 -15.72 -4.20 31.77
C ILE A 32 -14.49 -3.43 31.34
N LEU A 33 -14.36 -3.21 30.05
CA LEU A 33 -13.30 -2.43 29.47
C LEU A 33 -13.84 -1.04 29.15
N LEU A 34 -13.15 -0.03 29.63
CA LEU A 34 -13.45 1.38 29.42
C LEU A 34 -12.31 1.99 28.63
N GLU A 35 -12.62 2.64 27.52
CA GLU A 35 -11.65 3.42 26.75
C GLU A 35 -12.12 4.86 26.66
N SER A 36 -11.29 5.80 27.10
CA SER A 36 -11.57 7.22 27.04
C SER A 36 -10.30 8.05 26.87
N THR A 37 -10.47 9.26 26.42
CA THR A 37 -9.43 10.32 26.44
C THR A 37 -9.46 11.11 27.76
N ASN A 38 -10.53 10.97 28.55
CA ASN A 38 -10.67 11.59 29.86
C ASN A 38 -11.62 10.75 30.73
N PHE A 39 -11.16 10.28 31.88
CA PHE A 39 -11.95 9.46 32.80
C PHE A 39 -12.61 10.27 33.94
N GLY A 40 -12.25 11.55 34.11
CA GLY A 40 -12.73 12.31 35.25
C GLY A 40 -12.35 11.72 36.60
N ASP A 41 -13.25 11.76 37.58
CA ASP A 41 -13.04 11.19 38.91
C ASP A 41 -13.23 9.66 38.86
N ARG A 42 -12.15 8.91 39.18
CA ARG A 42 -12.09 7.44 39.19
C ARG A 42 -13.17 6.84 40.08
N GLN A 43 -13.34 7.39 41.32
CA GLN A 43 -14.27 6.83 42.29
C GLN A 43 -15.72 6.97 41.83
N LEU A 44 -16.09 8.15 41.31
CA LEU A 44 -17.41 8.39 40.76
C LEU A 44 -17.76 7.45 39.61
N LEU A 45 -16.77 7.15 38.76
CA LEU A 45 -16.93 6.26 37.61
C LEU A 45 -17.12 4.79 38.07
N VAL A 46 -16.33 4.35 39.03
CA VAL A 46 -16.43 2.99 39.60
C VAL A 46 -17.76 2.80 40.30
N ASP A 47 -18.20 3.79 41.10
CA ASP A 47 -19.48 3.73 41.84
C ASP A 47 -20.69 3.70 40.89
N ALA A 48 -20.65 4.50 39.80
CA ALA A 48 -21.68 4.48 38.76
C ALA A 48 -21.78 3.12 38.07
N ILE A 49 -20.64 2.52 37.71
CA ILE A 49 -20.62 1.20 37.10
C ILE A 49 -21.09 0.12 38.08
N ALA A 50 -20.67 0.20 39.33
CA ALA A 50 -21.10 -0.74 40.37
C ALA A 50 -22.63 -0.71 40.55
N LYS A 51 -23.22 0.49 40.56
CA LYS A 51 -24.66 0.69 40.60
C LYS A 51 -25.36 0.11 39.39
N CYS A 52 -24.90 0.41 38.18
CA CYS A 52 -25.46 -0.14 36.93
C CYS A 52 -25.40 -1.66 36.87
N CYS A 53 -24.33 -2.25 37.40
CA CYS A 53 -24.18 -3.71 37.48
C CYS A 53 -25.07 -4.32 38.58
N SER A 54 -25.35 -3.61 39.69
CA SER A 54 -26.24 -4.06 40.76
C SER A 54 -27.70 -4.00 40.33
N ASP A 55 -28.11 -3.03 39.55
CA ASP A 55 -29.48 -2.86 39.09
C ASP A 55 -29.85 -3.73 37.87
N PHE A 56 -28.89 -4.54 37.36
CA PHE A 56 -29.09 -5.39 36.19
C PHE A 56 -29.83 -6.70 36.59
N ASP A 57 -31.04 -6.90 36.09
CA ASP A 57 -31.94 -7.98 36.47
C ASP A 57 -31.45 -9.41 36.17
N ASP A 58 -30.59 -9.64 35.21
CA ASP A 58 -30.09 -10.96 34.80
C ASP A 58 -28.67 -11.21 35.34
N ARG A 59 -28.50 -11.13 36.67
CA ARG A 59 -27.19 -11.34 37.31
C ARG A 59 -26.73 -12.80 37.28
N LYS A 60 -25.86 -13.10 36.29
CA LYS A 60 -25.18 -14.40 36.22
C LYS A 60 -23.70 -14.31 36.65
N PHE A 61 -23.25 -13.19 37.19
CA PHE A 61 -21.88 -12.93 37.65
C PHE A 61 -21.83 -12.62 39.16
N LYS A 62 -20.68 -12.96 39.77
CA LYS A 62 -20.41 -12.67 41.16
C LYS A 62 -19.42 -11.53 41.35
N THR A 63 -18.56 -11.32 40.40
CA THR A 63 -17.53 -10.27 40.43
C THR A 63 -17.53 -9.50 39.15
N ALA A 64 -17.17 -8.22 39.21
CA ALA A 64 -16.86 -7.41 38.00
C ALA A 64 -15.45 -6.85 38.14
N ARG A 65 -14.69 -6.90 37.07
CA ARG A 65 -13.39 -6.22 36.94
C ARG A 65 -13.49 -5.13 35.90
N ILE A 66 -13.17 -3.92 36.31
CA ILE A 66 -13.14 -2.74 35.45
C ILE A 66 -11.69 -2.51 35.03
N TYR A 67 -11.48 -2.40 33.75
CA TYR A 67 -10.19 -2.09 33.14
C TYR A 67 -10.34 -0.75 32.43
N ALA A 68 -9.69 0.29 32.89
CA ALA A 68 -9.71 1.60 32.22
C ALA A 68 -8.47 1.78 31.36
N PHE A 69 -8.69 2.08 30.12
CA PHE A 69 -7.64 2.32 29.14
C PHE A 69 -7.72 3.73 28.59
N TRP A 70 -6.60 4.42 28.48
CA TRP A 70 -6.55 5.54 27.56
C TRP A 70 -6.80 5.05 26.14
N PHE A 71 -7.56 5.83 25.40
CA PHE A 71 -7.93 5.47 24.03
C PHE A 71 -6.69 5.05 23.21
N GLY A 72 -6.67 3.82 22.69
CA GLY A 72 -5.57 3.24 21.93
C GLY A 72 -4.37 2.74 22.74
N GLN A 73 -4.43 2.71 24.07
CA GLN A 73 -3.36 2.16 24.90
C GLN A 73 -3.58 0.67 25.19
N PRO A 74 -2.52 -0.18 25.13
CA PRO A 74 -2.63 -1.63 25.32
C PRO A 74 -2.70 -2.08 26.77
N LEU A 75 -2.34 -1.21 27.72
CA LEU A 75 -2.35 -1.54 29.15
C LEU A 75 -3.37 -0.68 29.88
N PRO A 76 -4.11 -1.24 30.85
CA PRO A 76 -5.05 -0.46 31.61
C PRO A 76 -4.33 0.59 32.46
N LEU A 77 -4.93 1.77 32.53
CA LEU A 77 -4.50 2.86 33.42
C LEU A 77 -4.66 2.46 34.89
N TRP A 78 -5.76 1.77 35.19
CA TRP A 78 -6.05 1.17 36.46
C TRP A 78 -7.04 0.01 36.31
N ILE A 79 -7.05 -0.88 37.31
CA ILE A 79 -7.95 -2.02 37.40
C ILE A 79 -8.65 -1.97 38.76
N GLU A 80 -9.97 -2.11 38.74
CA GLU A 80 -10.80 -2.22 39.96
C GLU A 80 -11.58 -3.52 39.93
N LYS A 81 -11.70 -4.15 41.08
CA LYS A 81 -12.51 -5.34 41.27
C LYS A 81 -13.69 -5.02 42.16
N ILE A 82 -14.88 -5.36 41.71
CA ILE A 82 -16.12 -5.23 42.44
C ILE A 82 -16.63 -6.63 42.75
N ASP A 83 -16.79 -6.95 44.01
CA ASP A 83 -17.39 -8.20 44.45
C ASP A 83 -18.87 -7.91 44.86
N PHE A 84 -19.80 -8.63 44.23
CA PHE A 84 -21.24 -8.51 44.48
C PHE A 84 -21.64 -9.67 45.44
N ASP A 85 -21.47 -9.47 46.73
CA ASP A 85 -22.02 -10.39 47.71
C ASP A 85 -23.46 -9.98 48.09
N ARG A 86 -24.25 -10.91 48.67
CA ARG A 86 -25.72 -10.77 48.75
C ARG A 86 -26.24 -9.51 49.46
N ASP A 87 -25.43 -8.83 50.29
CA ASP A 87 -25.85 -7.66 51.08
C ASP A 87 -24.87 -6.46 51.07
N GLN A 88 -23.71 -6.55 50.44
CA GLN A 88 -22.74 -5.45 50.35
C GLN A 88 -21.93 -5.45 49.02
N ILE A 89 -21.72 -4.28 48.46
CA ILE A 89 -20.82 -4.08 47.34
C ILE A 89 -19.44 -3.74 47.91
N LEU A 90 -18.47 -4.64 47.76
CA LEU A 90 -17.10 -4.41 48.21
C LEU A 90 -16.25 -4.05 46.98
N ILE A 91 -15.71 -2.83 46.95
CA ILE A 91 -14.78 -2.36 45.94
C ILE A 91 -13.36 -2.60 46.44
N HIS A 92 -12.62 -3.43 45.76
CA HIS A 92 -11.22 -3.70 46.03
C HIS A 92 -10.33 -3.12 44.96
N ASN A 93 -9.41 -2.26 45.34
CA ASN A 93 -8.36 -1.77 44.45
C ASN A 93 -7.39 -2.92 44.19
N GLU A 94 -7.44 -3.57 43.05
CA GLU A 94 -6.41 -4.53 42.66
C GLU A 94 -5.19 -3.75 42.16
N GLU A 95 -4.52 -3.05 43.09
CA GLU A 95 -3.17 -2.54 42.85
C GLU A 95 -2.19 -3.70 42.77
N LYS A 96 -2.03 -4.22 41.57
CA LYS A 96 -0.82 -4.85 41.07
C LYS A 96 -0.58 -4.42 39.62
N THR A 97 -0.56 -3.14 39.39
CA THR A 97 0.47 -2.58 38.56
C THR A 97 1.72 -2.55 39.44
N PRO A 98 2.90 -2.98 39.00
CA PRO A 98 4.10 -2.63 39.69
C PRO A 98 4.18 -1.09 39.67
N GLU A 99 3.77 -0.44 40.74
CA GLU A 99 4.29 0.85 41.06
C GLU A 99 5.80 0.66 41.12
N VAL A 100 6.48 1.23 40.15
CA VAL A 100 7.87 1.61 40.32
C VAL A 100 7.84 2.58 41.48
N SER A 101 7.95 2.04 42.70
CA SER A 101 8.25 2.80 43.89
C SER A 101 9.45 3.65 43.58
N LYS A 102 9.26 4.99 43.68
CA LYS A 102 10.40 5.91 43.75
C LYS A 102 11.39 5.29 44.74
N PRO A 103 12.62 4.97 44.41
CA PRO A 103 13.57 4.45 45.30
C PRO A 103 13.80 5.51 46.38
N SER A 104 13.49 5.20 47.61
CA SER A 104 13.99 5.93 48.79
C SER A 104 15.51 5.83 48.71
N ILE A 105 16.14 6.98 48.67
CA ILE A 105 17.59 7.18 48.72
C ILE A 105 18.10 6.60 50.02
N ASN A 106 18.72 5.41 49.98
CA ASN A 106 19.84 5.00 50.83
C ASN A 106 20.19 3.53 50.55
N SER A 107 21.11 3.34 49.64
CA SER A 107 22.25 2.39 49.70
C SER A 107 22.97 2.40 48.33
N GLU A 108 24.22 2.81 48.45
CA GLU A 108 25.17 2.85 47.37
C GLU A 108 25.40 1.44 46.81
N ALA A 109 25.07 1.27 45.52
CA ALA A 109 25.76 0.35 44.62
C ALA A 109 25.55 0.88 43.20
N ASN A 110 26.57 1.47 42.64
CA ASN A 110 26.69 1.98 41.28
C ASN A 110 26.23 0.99 40.25
N LEU A 111 25.17 1.35 39.52
CA LEU A 111 24.96 1.03 38.11
C LEU A 111 24.07 2.15 37.55
N GLY A 112 24.73 3.13 36.90
CA GLY A 112 24.03 4.25 36.27
C GLY A 112 23.15 3.82 35.12
N SER A 113 21.93 4.24 35.19
CA SER A 113 21.10 4.54 34.05
C SER A 113 20.05 5.55 34.50
N ASP A 114 20.42 6.83 34.43
CA ASP A 114 19.44 7.91 34.38
C ASP A 114 18.62 7.76 33.11
N TYR A 115 17.45 7.09 33.23
CA TYR A 115 16.43 7.19 32.21
C TYR A 115 15.74 8.56 32.38
N GLU A 116 16.36 9.61 31.88
CA GLU A 116 15.61 10.82 31.55
C GLU A 116 14.53 10.43 30.55
N SER A 117 13.28 10.68 30.92
CA SER A 117 12.15 10.49 29.99
C SER A 117 12.42 11.35 28.76
N VAL A 118 12.66 10.71 27.61
CA VAL A 118 12.95 11.43 26.36
C VAL A 118 11.67 12.16 25.95
N CYS A 119 11.73 13.50 25.96
CA CYS A 119 10.64 14.37 25.59
C CYS A 119 10.81 14.84 24.13
N ASP A 120 9.98 14.34 23.23
CA ASP A 120 9.96 14.75 21.82
C ASP A 120 9.04 15.96 21.62
N ARG A 121 9.58 17.03 21.03
CA ARG A 121 8.82 18.24 20.68
C ARG A 121 8.57 18.33 19.19
N PHE A 122 7.30 18.58 18.83
CA PHE A 122 6.86 18.73 17.46
C PHE A 122 6.19 20.07 17.23
N ILE A 123 6.40 20.64 16.06
CA ILE A 123 5.70 21.85 15.60
C ILE A 123 4.84 21.46 14.40
N VAL A 124 3.56 21.83 14.43
CA VAL A 124 2.64 21.62 13.31
C VAL A 124 2.17 22.96 12.78
N CYS A 125 2.47 23.25 11.52
CA CYS A 125 2.10 24.49 10.83
C CYS A 125 0.95 24.24 9.85
N GLY A 126 -0.18 24.89 10.09
CA GLY A 126 -1.43 24.71 9.35
C GLY A 126 -2.37 23.74 10.06
N LEU A 127 -3.48 24.28 10.58
CA LEU A 127 -4.50 23.55 11.35
C LEU A 127 -5.78 23.29 10.56
N GLY A 128 -5.67 23.14 9.24
CA GLY A 128 -6.74 22.53 8.46
C GLY A 128 -6.91 21.04 8.85
N SER A 129 -7.83 20.32 8.23
CA SER A 129 -8.12 18.90 8.56
C SER A 129 -6.86 18.03 8.65
N LEU A 130 -5.95 18.11 7.67
CA LEU A 130 -4.68 17.38 7.70
C LEU A 130 -3.82 17.70 8.94
N GLY A 131 -3.72 18.99 9.32
CA GLY A 131 -2.92 19.42 10.47
C GLY A 131 -3.51 18.93 11.79
N GLN A 132 -4.81 19.09 11.97
CA GLN A 132 -5.51 18.62 13.18
C GLN A 132 -5.39 17.10 13.35
N HIS A 133 -5.59 16.32 12.28
CA HIS A 133 -5.37 14.88 12.31
C HIS A 133 -3.91 14.52 12.57
N SER A 134 -2.94 15.32 12.06
CA SER A 134 -1.52 15.10 12.34
C SER A 134 -1.19 15.31 13.81
N VAL A 135 -1.73 16.38 14.44
CA VAL A 135 -1.60 16.62 15.89
C VAL A 135 -2.17 15.45 16.69
N PHE A 136 -3.40 15.03 16.35
CA PHE A 136 -4.04 13.89 17.01
C PHE A 136 -3.20 12.62 16.90
N ASN A 137 -2.68 12.30 15.71
CA ASN A 137 -1.86 11.11 15.51
C ASN A 137 -0.51 11.21 16.23
N LEU A 138 0.16 12.36 16.23
CA LEU A 138 1.37 12.56 17.01
C LEU A 138 1.12 12.31 18.52
N LYS A 139 0.03 12.83 19.07
CA LYS A 139 -0.32 12.62 20.47
C LYS A 139 -0.71 11.17 20.77
N LYS A 140 -1.40 10.50 19.84
CA LYS A 140 -1.72 9.07 19.93
C LYS A 140 -0.47 8.19 19.97
N PHE A 141 0.64 8.65 19.40
CA PHE A 141 1.91 7.95 19.41
C PHE A 141 2.73 8.20 20.68
N ALA A 142 2.30 9.10 21.58
CA ALA A 142 2.86 9.20 22.92
C ALA A 142 2.67 7.86 23.64
N TYR A 143 3.79 7.26 24.08
CA TYR A 143 3.82 6.01 24.81
C TYR A 143 4.35 6.26 26.22
N ARG A 144 4.07 5.38 27.20
CA ARG A 144 4.46 5.53 28.62
C ARG A 144 5.93 5.91 28.83
N GLU A 145 6.79 5.56 27.92
CA GLU A 145 8.24 5.82 27.98
C GLU A 145 8.64 7.11 27.24
N TYR A 146 7.70 7.74 26.49
CA TYR A 146 8.00 8.89 25.63
C TYR A 146 6.95 9.97 25.79
N GLU A 147 7.38 11.12 26.24
CA GLU A 147 6.54 12.31 26.30
C GLU A 147 6.56 13.00 24.93
N VAL A 148 5.36 13.28 24.39
CA VAL A 148 5.21 14.03 23.14
C VAL A 148 4.61 15.40 23.46
N LYS A 149 5.34 16.46 23.14
CA LYS A 149 4.91 17.87 23.25
C LYS A 149 4.67 18.46 21.88
N ILE A 150 3.50 19.07 21.68
CA ILE A 150 3.08 19.57 20.38
C ILE A 150 2.75 21.06 20.51
N CYS A 151 3.38 21.86 19.65
CA CYS A 151 3.04 23.24 19.40
C CYS A 151 2.38 23.39 18.02
N ALA A 152 1.31 24.14 17.94
CA ALA A 152 0.61 24.38 16.69
C ALA A 152 0.74 25.86 16.25
N ILE A 153 0.96 26.08 14.96
CA ILE A 153 1.03 27.40 14.34
C ILE A 153 -0.04 27.48 13.24
N ASP A 154 -0.86 28.50 13.25
CA ASP A 154 -1.72 28.85 12.11
C ASP A 154 -1.79 30.37 11.92
N LYS A 155 -2.13 30.79 10.71
CA LYS A 155 -2.30 32.21 10.40
C LYS A 155 -3.59 32.78 10.95
N VAL A 156 -4.64 31.97 10.96
CA VAL A 156 -5.99 32.30 11.41
C VAL A 156 -6.55 31.15 12.25
N GLN A 157 -7.55 31.44 13.05
CA GLN A 157 -8.25 30.38 13.77
C GLN A 157 -8.98 29.48 12.79
N PRO A 158 -8.85 28.14 12.91
CA PRO A 158 -9.59 27.20 12.07
C PRO A 158 -11.10 27.39 12.21
N GLU A 159 -11.81 27.44 11.09
CA GLU A 159 -13.26 27.55 11.05
C GLU A 159 -13.97 26.28 11.52
N ILE A 160 -13.36 25.12 11.22
CA ILE A 160 -13.89 23.80 11.56
C ILE A 160 -12.88 23.08 12.46
N MET A 161 -13.36 22.62 13.61
CA MET A 161 -12.60 21.75 14.51
C MET A 161 -13.03 20.30 14.31
N GLU A 162 -12.09 19.47 13.86
CA GLU A 162 -12.30 18.02 13.66
C GLU A 162 -12.41 17.23 14.98
N PHE A 163 -12.04 17.85 16.10
CA PHE A 163 -12.02 17.24 17.42
C PHE A 163 -12.58 18.20 18.47
N ASP A 164 -13.56 17.77 19.26
CA ASP A 164 -14.24 18.57 20.28
C ASP A 164 -13.28 19.18 21.32
N ASN A 165 -12.22 18.47 21.68
CA ASN A 165 -11.21 18.92 22.65
C ASN A 165 -9.82 19.02 22.01
N PHE A 166 -9.71 19.70 20.89
CA PHE A 166 -8.43 19.81 20.16
C PHE A 166 -7.32 20.44 21.01
N SER A 167 -7.66 21.46 21.82
CA SER A 167 -6.69 22.13 22.71
C SER A 167 -6.05 21.17 23.71
N GLY A 168 -6.71 20.08 24.09
CA GLY A 168 -6.18 19.07 25.00
C GLY A 168 -5.05 18.23 24.40
N PHE A 169 -4.87 18.25 23.07
CA PHE A 169 -3.74 17.61 22.41
C PHE A 169 -2.49 18.48 22.32
N LEU A 170 -2.63 19.79 22.58
CA LEU A 170 -1.55 20.77 22.50
C LEU A 170 -0.97 21.03 23.90
N ASP A 171 0.32 21.18 23.97
CA ASP A 171 1.01 21.51 25.23
C ASP A 171 1.14 23.00 25.49
N GLN A 172 0.78 23.85 24.49
CA GLN A 172 0.67 25.28 24.60
C GLN A 172 -0.42 25.82 23.65
N PRO A 173 -0.96 27.00 23.90
CA PRO A 173 -1.96 27.62 23.03
C PRO A 173 -1.47 27.74 21.59
N ILE A 174 -2.41 27.71 20.62
CA ILE A 174 -2.09 27.90 19.21
C ILE A 174 -1.39 29.26 19.02
N ILE A 175 -0.27 29.24 18.33
CA ILE A 175 0.46 30.43 17.95
C ILE A 175 -0.11 30.97 16.64
N PHE A 176 -0.77 32.10 16.70
CA PHE A 176 -1.25 32.77 15.50
C PHE A 176 -0.15 33.59 14.86
N GLY A 177 0.23 33.21 13.62
CA GLY A 177 1.28 33.87 12.88
C GLY A 177 1.64 33.18 11.57
N ASP A 178 2.47 33.85 10.79
CA ASP A 178 2.99 33.30 9.55
C ASP A 178 4.18 32.39 9.83
N CYS A 179 4.05 31.09 9.53
CA CYS A 179 5.11 30.08 9.78
C CYS A 179 6.40 30.31 8.98
N ARG A 180 6.42 31.20 7.99
CA ARG A 180 7.64 31.60 7.26
C ARG A 180 8.51 32.56 8.05
N ARG A 181 7.95 33.21 9.07
CA ARG A 181 8.66 34.20 9.87
C ARG A 181 9.47 33.55 10.99
N SER A 182 10.74 33.91 11.08
CA SER A 182 11.65 33.39 12.12
C SER A 182 11.11 33.63 13.53
N GLU A 183 10.53 34.82 13.80
CA GLU A 183 9.96 35.12 15.10
C GLU A 183 8.86 34.15 15.54
N THR A 184 7.99 33.74 14.59
CA THR A 184 6.91 32.77 14.84
C THR A 184 7.46 31.40 15.15
N LEU A 185 8.47 30.95 14.40
CA LEU A 185 9.13 29.66 14.60
C LEU A 185 9.93 29.60 15.92
N ILE A 186 10.60 30.69 16.29
CA ILE A 186 11.32 30.80 17.57
C ILE A 186 10.33 30.74 18.73
N LYS A 187 9.20 31.47 18.67
CA LYS A 187 8.15 31.38 19.68
C LYS A 187 7.59 29.97 19.84
N ALA A 188 7.56 29.18 18.77
CA ALA A 188 7.10 27.81 18.78
C ALA A 188 8.18 26.83 19.32
N GLY A 189 9.40 27.28 19.57
CA GLY A 189 10.49 26.48 20.11
C GLY A 189 11.22 25.63 19.07
N ILE A 190 11.41 26.17 17.85
CA ILE A 190 12.10 25.48 16.75
C ILE A 190 13.50 24.99 17.13
N ASP A 191 14.22 25.68 18.01
CA ASP A 191 15.59 25.36 18.43
C ASP A 191 15.69 24.01 19.12
N SER A 192 14.64 23.61 19.87
CA SER A 192 14.58 22.34 20.60
C SER A 192 13.59 21.35 19.99
N CYS A 193 13.13 21.62 18.77
CA CYS A 193 12.14 20.83 18.07
C CYS A 193 12.80 19.62 17.40
N ARG A 194 12.22 18.43 17.60
CA ARG A 194 12.61 17.23 16.88
C ARG A 194 12.21 17.30 15.42
N ALA A 195 10.93 17.62 15.17
CA ALA A 195 10.42 17.72 13.81
C ALA A 195 9.37 18.82 13.67
N ILE A 196 9.34 19.42 12.48
CA ILE A 196 8.33 20.38 12.05
C ILE A 196 7.53 19.82 10.90
N LEU A 197 6.19 19.85 11.03
CA LEU A 197 5.25 19.44 9.99
C LEU A 197 4.66 20.69 9.34
N LEU A 198 4.91 20.87 8.07
CA LEU A 198 4.45 21.99 7.25
C LEU A 198 3.32 21.52 6.36
N VAL A 199 2.09 21.61 6.86
CA VAL A 199 0.90 20.98 6.26
C VAL A 199 -0.19 21.97 5.85
N THR A 200 0.17 23.22 5.62
CA THR A 200 -0.78 24.23 5.10
C THR A 200 -1.28 23.83 3.71
N SER A 201 -2.39 24.38 3.27
CA SER A 201 -2.93 24.15 1.92
C SER A 201 -2.06 24.73 0.81
N ASN A 202 -1.17 25.67 1.13
CA ASN A 202 -0.32 26.35 0.16
C ASN A 202 1.10 25.75 0.18
N GLU A 203 1.44 25.00 -0.86
CA GLU A 203 2.75 24.35 -0.98
C GLU A 203 3.94 25.33 -1.00
N ASN A 204 3.78 26.52 -1.57
CA ASN A 204 4.85 27.53 -1.58
C ASN A 204 5.16 28.01 -0.15
N VAL A 205 4.11 28.23 0.66
CA VAL A 205 4.27 28.60 2.07
C VAL A 205 5.01 27.47 2.83
N ASN A 206 4.65 26.23 2.57
CA ASN A 206 5.30 25.08 3.20
C ASN A 206 6.79 25.01 2.86
N ILE A 207 7.15 25.21 1.59
CA ILE A 207 8.56 25.16 1.13
C ILE A 207 9.36 26.34 1.71
N GLU A 208 8.80 27.56 1.69
CA GLU A 208 9.47 28.73 2.27
C GLU A 208 9.68 28.57 3.78
N ALA A 209 8.67 28.02 4.48
CA ALA A 209 8.77 27.71 5.92
C ALA A 209 9.80 26.62 6.22
N ALA A 210 9.94 25.60 5.35
CA ALA A 210 10.96 24.56 5.46
C ALA A 210 12.38 25.14 5.40
N ILE A 211 12.62 26.07 4.47
CA ILE A 211 13.90 26.78 4.35
C ILE A 211 14.17 27.63 5.60
N ALA A 212 13.15 28.35 6.09
CA ALA A 212 13.28 29.16 7.30
C ALA A 212 13.55 28.30 8.54
N ALA A 213 12.88 27.15 8.68
CA ALA A 213 13.07 26.21 9.78
C ALA A 213 14.49 25.63 9.77
N ARG A 214 15.00 25.19 8.61
CA ARG A 214 16.37 24.65 8.46
C ARG A 214 17.42 25.68 8.83
N ARG A 215 17.22 26.95 8.50
CA ARG A 215 18.13 28.03 8.83
C ARG A 215 18.21 28.26 10.35
N LEU A 216 17.10 28.09 11.07
CA LEU A 216 17.03 28.29 12.52
C LEU A 216 17.54 27.06 13.28
N ASN A 217 17.15 25.86 12.83
CA ASN A 217 17.63 24.60 13.42
C ASN A 217 18.18 23.68 12.33
N PRO A 218 19.51 23.55 12.22
CA PRO A 218 20.15 22.70 11.20
C PRO A 218 19.80 21.21 11.32
N ASN A 219 19.38 20.73 12.49
CA ASN A 219 19.14 19.33 12.78
C ASN A 219 17.65 18.97 12.76
N VAL A 220 16.73 19.94 12.68
CA VAL A 220 15.30 19.66 12.73
C VAL A 220 14.89 18.74 11.58
N HIS A 221 14.07 17.74 11.87
CA HIS A 221 13.46 16.93 10.84
C HIS A 221 12.28 17.69 10.22
N ILE A 222 12.25 17.80 8.89
CA ILE A 222 11.26 18.62 8.17
C ILE A 222 10.35 17.73 7.39
N VAL A 223 9.05 17.74 7.69
CA VAL A 223 8.01 17.03 6.96
C VAL A 223 7.12 18.05 6.26
N VAL A 224 7.06 17.97 4.94
CA VAL A 224 6.38 18.97 4.11
C VAL A 224 5.26 18.36 3.29
N ARG A 225 4.11 19.01 3.27
CA ARG A 225 3.06 18.76 2.29
C ARG A 225 3.46 19.37 0.95
N SER A 226 3.76 18.52 -0.05
CA SER A 226 4.09 18.97 -1.40
C SER A 226 3.85 17.85 -2.43
N SER A 227 3.27 18.21 -3.56
CA SER A 227 3.04 17.32 -4.72
C SER A 227 4.13 17.42 -5.80
N ARG A 228 5.12 18.33 -5.65
CA ARG A 228 6.14 18.66 -6.66
C ARG A 228 7.34 17.72 -6.58
N GLN A 229 7.22 16.53 -7.14
CA GLN A 229 8.24 15.46 -7.01
C GLN A 229 9.67 15.90 -7.36
N ASN A 230 9.88 16.59 -8.49
CA ASN A 230 11.21 17.05 -8.90
C ASN A 230 11.82 18.05 -7.91
N LEU A 231 11.01 19.02 -7.45
CA LEU A 231 11.45 20.02 -6.47
C LEU A 231 11.72 19.37 -5.11
N ASN A 232 10.88 18.44 -4.70
CA ASN A 232 11.03 17.69 -3.45
C ASN A 232 12.35 16.91 -3.41
N GLN A 233 12.75 16.28 -4.53
CA GLN A 233 14.01 15.57 -4.61
C GLN A 233 15.20 16.53 -4.46
N LEU A 234 15.19 17.66 -5.18
CA LEU A 234 16.24 18.67 -5.06
C LEU A 234 16.33 19.27 -3.66
N LEU A 235 15.17 19.51 -3.01
CA LEU A 235 15.15 20.02 -1.64
C LEU A 235 15.65 18.98 -0.64
N LYS A 236 15.37 17.71 -0.83
CA LYS A 236 15.88 16.62 0.00
C LYS A 236 17.41 16.58 -0.02
N ASP A 237 18.01 16.73 -1.20
CA ASP A 237 19.47 16.71 -1.39
C ASP A 237 20.14 17.94 -0.76
N GLN A 238 19.45 19.10 -0.75
CA GLN A 238 20.00 20.37 -0.23
C GLN A 238 19.74 20.59 1.26
N LEU A 239 18.55 20.24 1.74
CA LEU A 239 18.16 20.50 3.12
C LEU A 239 18.57 19.37 4.09
N GLY A 240 18.76 18.13 3.62
CA GLY A 240 18.94 16.97 4.51
C GLY A 240 17.76 16.79 5.47
N ASN A 241 17.62 15.69 6.15
CA ASN A 241 16.52 15.41 7.08
C ASN A 241 15.17 16.01 6.64
N PHE A 242 14.83 15.82 5.37
CA PHE A 242 13.66 16.40 4.70
C PHE A 242 12.83 15.31 4.05
N VAL A 243 11.55 15.29 4.35
CA VAL A 243 10.56 14.39 3.75
C VAL A 243 9.41 15.21 3.20
N ALA A 244 9.11 15.04 1.91
CA ALA A 244 7.94 15.63 1.29
C ALA A 244 6.91 14.53 0.98
N LEU A 245 5.67 14.78 1.40
CA LEU A 245 4.55 13.84 1.23
C LEU A 245 3.40 14.53 0.51
N ASP A 246 2.80 13.82 -0.45
CA ASP A 246 1.55 14.26 -1.09
C ASP A 246 0.36 13.62 -0.36
N PRO A 247 -0.53 14.41 0.27
CA PRO A 247 -1.70 13.89 0.97
C PRO A 247 -2.74 13.24 0.05
N VAL A 248 -2.57 13.37 -1.26
CA VAL A 248 -3.44 12.74 -2.26
C VAL A 248 -2.91 11.36 -2.66
N ASP A 249 -1.60 11.20 -2.76
CA ASP A 249 -0.99 9.92 -3.16
C ASP A 249 -1.09 8.86 -2.05
N LEU A 250 -0.93 9.25 -0.81
CA LEU A 250 -0.89 8.35 0.34
C LEU A 250 -2.18 7.52 0.53
N PRO A 251 -3.40 8.08 0.46
CA PRO A 251 -4.61 7.31 0.64
C PRO A 251 -4.99 6.45 -0.58
N ALA A 252 -4.37 6.68 -1.76
CA ALA A 252 -4.73 5.96 -3.00
C ALA A 252 -4.62 4.44 -2.85
N ALA A 253 -3.60 3.94 -2.15
CA ALA A 253 -3.45 2.52 -1.87
C ALA A 253 -4.59 1.98 -0.98
N ALA A 254 -5.02 2.74 0.03
CA ALA A 254 -6.12 2.36 0.91
C ALA A 254 -7.45 2.29 0.15
N PHE A 255 -7.71 3.26 -0.75
CA PHE A 255 -8.89 3.24 -1.62
C PHE A 255 -8.84 2.07 -2.61
N ALA A 256 -7.70 1.81 -3.25
CA ALA A 256 -7.56 0.66 -4.15
C ALA A 256 -7.82 -0.66 -3.41
N VAL A 257 -7.29 -0.80 -2.19
CA VAL A 257 -7.52 -1.95 -1.30
C VAL A 257 -8.99 -2.09 -0.93
N ALA A 258 -9.67 -0.99 -0.57
CA ALA A 258 -11.10 -0.99 -0.28
C ALA A 258 -11.93 -1.47 -1.49
N GLY A 259 -11.51 -1.11 -2.71
CA GLY A 259 -12.12 -1.61 -3.94
C GLY A 259 -11.88 -3.09 -4.20
N LEU A 260 -10.83 -3.68 -3.66
CA LEU A 260 -10.56 -5.12 -3.79
C LEU A 260 -11.50 -5.99 -2.94
N GLY A 261 -12.20 -5.40 -1.97
CA GLY A 261 -13.13 -6.10 -1.10
C GLY A 261 -12.43 -6.85 0.04
N GLU A 262 -13.15 -7.81 0.63
CA GLU A 262 -12.74 -8.48 1.85
C GLU A 262 -11.33 -9.07 1.80
N GLY A 263 -10.58 -8.85 2.86
CA GLY A 263 -9.35 -9.55 3.19
C GLY A 263 -8.04 -8.87 2.79
N THR A 264 -8.03 -7.89 1.90
CA THR A 264 -6.81 -7.13 1.60
C THR A 264 -6.74 -5.89 2.50
N LEU A 265 -5.64 -5.75 3.27
CA LEU A 265 -5.44 -4.63 4.20
C LEU A 265 -4.44 -3.61 3.67
N GLY A 266 -3.48 -4.03 2.88
CA GLY A 266 -2.42 -3.18 2.36
C GLY A 266 -1.82 -3.72 1.08
N LEU A 267 -1.29 -2.81 0.28
CA LEU A 267 -0.64 -3.10 -0.97
C LEU A 267 0.52 -2.13 -1.16
N PHE A 268 1.70 -2.65 -1.46
CA PHE A 268 2.88 -1.84 -1.70
C PHE A 268 3.88 -2.57 -2.60
N GLN A 269 4.78 -1.81 -3.18
CA GLN A 269 5.83 -2.32 -4.06
C GLN A 269 7.17 -2.21 -3.35
N LEU A 270 7.95 -3.29 -3.37
CA LEU A 270 9.34 -3.34 -2.90
C LEU A 270 10.22 -3.86 -4.04
N GLY A 271 11.18 -3.05 -4.49
CA GLY A 271 11.95 -3.38 -5.67
C GLY A 271 11.03 -3.65 -6.87
N ASP A 272 11.24 -4.79 -7.52
CA ASP A 272 10.43 -5.21 -8.68
C ASP A 272 9.17 -6.00 -8.31
N ARG A 273 8.98 -6.33 -7.03
CA ARG A 273 7.88 -7.16 -6.59
C ARG A 273 6.80 -6.37 -5.86
N LYS A 274 5.56 -6.81 -6.04
CA LYS A 274 4.40 -6.29 -5.35
C LYS A 274 4.02 -7.22 -4.22
N LEU A 275 3.74 -6.66 -3.06
CA LEU A 275 3.33 -7.36 -1.87
C LEU A 275 1.95 -6.88 -1.44
N ARG A 276 1.13 -7.81 -0.96
CA ARG A 276 -0.15 -7.48 -0.34
C ARG A 276 -0.19 -8.02 1.09
N VAL A 277 -0.85 -7.29 1.95
CA VAL A 277 -1.23 -7.75 3.28
C VAL A 277 -2.66 -8.24 3.22
N VAL A 278 -2.87 -9.49 3.60
CA VAL A 278 -4.19 -10.13 3.55
C VAL A 278 -4.58 -10.57 4.96
N GLU A 279 -5.80 -10.21 5.38
CA GLU A 279 -6.46 -10.75 6.55
C GLU A 279 -7.52 -11.76 6.11
N ARG A 280 -7.50 -12.93 6.69
CA ARG A 280 -8.46 -13.99 6.40
C ARG A 280 -9.14 -14.43 7.69
N SER A 281 -10.46 -14.33 7.73
CA SER A 281 -11.27 -14.97 8.78
C SER A 281 -11.40 -16.46 8.49
N ILE A 282 -11.01 -17.28 9.44
CA ILE A 282 -11.02 -18.74 9.30
C ILE A 282 -12.42 -19.27 9.50
N LYS A 283 -12.95 -19.92 8.46
CA LYS A 283 -14.26 -20.56 8.46
C LYS A 283 -14.13 -22.06 8.74
N SER A 284 -15.23 -22.72 9.05
CA SER A 284 -15.28 -24.17 9.34
C SER A 284 -14.88 -25.06 8.15
N ASP A 285 -14.93 -24.53 6.94
CA ASP A 285 -14.53 -25.19 5.68
C ASP A 285 -13.08 -24.94 5.26
N ASP A 286 -12.36 -24.07 5.98
CA ASP A 286 -10.95 -23.75 5.72
C ASP A 286 -9.98 -24.82 6.26
N TYR A 287 -10.11 -26.06 5.82
CA TYR A 287 -9.31 -27.21 6.30
C TYR A 287 -7.79 -27.02 6.21
N ARG A 288 -7.31 -26.10 5.36
CA ARG A 288 -5.87 -25.82 5.22
C ARG A 288 -5.29 -25.03 6.38
N PHE A 289 -6.11 -24.33 7.12
CA PHE A 289 -5.73 -23.46 8.24
C PHE A 289 -6.16 -24.03 9.58
N LEU A 290 -7.28 -24.73 9.61
CA LEU A 290 -7.85 -25.29 10.85
C LEU A 290 -6.90 -26.27 11.54
N ARG A 291 -6.69 -26.06 12.84
CA ARG A 291 -5.78 -26.85 13.70
C ARG A 291 -4.34 -26.89 13.22
N THR A 292 -3.97 -25.96 12.35
CA THR A 292 -2.59 -25.81 11.90
C THR A 292 -1.86 -24.94 12.92
N PRO A 293 -0.70 -25.36 13.45
CA PRO A 293 0.12 -24.49 14.30
C PRO A 293 0.57 -23.25 13.58
N ALA A 294 0.56 -22.11 14.26
CA ALA A 294 0.87 -20.80 13.70
C ALA A 294 2.20 -20.75 12.92
N TYR A 295 3.23 -21.43 13.43
CA TYR A 295 4.54 -21.48 12.78
C TYR A 295 4.52 -22.10 11.38
N LEU A 296 3.59 -23.02 11.09
CA LEU A 296 3.47 -23.64 9.75
C LEU A 296 2.87 -22.67 8.72
N LEU A 297 2.20 -21.63 9.18
CA LEU A 297 1.68 -20.56 8.33
C LEU A 297 2.77 -19.56 7.94
N HIS A 298 3.85 -19.50 8.71
CA HIS A 298 4.99 -18.63 8.45
C HIS A 298 5.93 -19.25 7.40
N LYS A 299 5.74 -18.91 6.13
CA LYS A 299 6.45 -19.48 4.98
C LYS A 299 7.38 -18.45 4.33
N LYS A 300 8.30 -18.91 3.49
CA LYS A 300 9.18 -18.02 2.70
C LYS A 300 8.42 -17.06 1.77
N ASN A 301 7.28 -17.51 1.21
CA ASN A 301 6.47 -16.72 0.27
C ASN A 301 5.29 -16.01 0.92
N ALA A 302 4.98 -16.32 2.19
CA ALA A 302 3.90 -15.71 2.94
C ALA A 302 4.31 -15.62 4.40
N ARG A 303 4.57 -14.40 4.89
CA ARG A 303 5.00 -14.15 6.27
C ARG A 303 3.80 -13.84 7.14
N LEU A 304 3.61 -14.65 8.19
CA LEU A 304 2.58 -14.42 9.18
C LEU A 304 2.87 -13.13 9.97
N ILE A 305 1.88 -12.24 10.04
CA ILE A 305 1.98 -10.98 10.76
C ILE A 305 1.22 -11.05 12.08
N SER A 306 0.00 -11.58 12.06
CA SER A 306 -0.88 -11.61 13.22
C SER A 306 -1.83 -12.80 13.18
N ILE A 307 -2.13 -13.34 14.33
CA ILE A 307 -3.31 -14.18 14.58
C ILE A 307 -4.12 -13.45 15.65
N ALA A 308 -5.26 -12.90 15.27
CA ALA A 308 -6.17 -12.25 16.19
C ALA A 308 -7.20 -13.28 16.63
N ASP A 309 -7.19 -13.60 17.91
CA ASP A 309 -8.29 -14.27 18.60
C ASP A 309 -9.42 -13.25 18.76
N PRO A 310 -10.67 -13.56 18.39
CA PRO A 310 -11.81 -12.65 18.60
C PRO A 310 -12.00 -12.26 20.07
N ASN A 311 -11.37 -12.99 20.99
CA ASN A 311 -11.43 -12.76 22.44
C ASN A 311 -10.18 -12.07 23.02
N PHE A 312 -9.12 -11.85 22.22
CA PHE A 312 -7.86 -11.28 22.69
C PHE A 312 -7.25 -10.34 21.66
N GLU A 313 -7.12 -9.05 21.99
CA GLU A 313 -6.34 -8.11 21.18
C GLU A 313 -4.84 -8.38 21.39
N ARG A 314 -4.22 -9.10 20.46
CA ARG A 314 -2.77 -9.25 20.42
C ARG A 314 -2.18 -8.18 19.48
N LEU A 315 -0.98 -7.71 19.80
CA LEU A 315 -0.21 -6.86 18.90
C LEU A 315 0.13 -7.63 17.61
N PHE A 316 0.28 -6.95 16.49
CA PHE A 316 0.45 -7.56 15.17
C PHE A 316 1.64 -8.52 15.05
N PHE A 317 2.63 -8.45 15.92
CA PHE A 317 3.79 -9.34 15.99
C PHE A 317 3.71 -10.37 17.12
N GLN A 318 2.70 -10.32 17.99
CA GLN A 318 2.55 -11.21 19.17
C GLN A 318 1.66 -12.40 18.83
N TRP A 319 2.21 -13.35 18.12
CA TRP A 319 1.55 -14.65 17.93
C TRP A 319 2.41 -15.77 18.52
N GLU A 320 1.76 -16.75 19.16
CA GLU A 320 2.44 -17.89 19.73
C GLU A 320 2.64 -18.95 18.66
N PRO A 321 3.88 -19.47 18.49
CA PRO A 321 4.18 -20.44 17.45
C PRO A 321 3.36 -21.72 17.50
N ASP A 322 3.01 -22.17 18.74
CA ASP A 322 2.23 -23.39 19.00
C ASP A 322 0.71 -23.16 18.96
N SER A 323 0.24 -21.93 18.90
CA SER A 323 -1.18 -21.69 18.88
C SER A 323 -1.81 -22.34 17.65
N LEU A 324 -2.83 -23.16 17.89
CA LEU A 324 -3.60 -23.79 16.82
C LEU A 324 -4.64 -22.81 16.32
N VAL A 325 -4.67 -22.60 15.02
CA VAL A 325 -5.69 -21.75 14.38
C VAL A 325 -7.06 -22.38 14.54
N GLN A 326 -8.02 -21.60 15.04
CA GLN A 326 -9.39 -21.99 15.31
C GLN A 326 -10.38 -21.33 14.36
N VAL A 327 -11.61 -21.85 14.31
CA VAL A 327 -12.70 -21.20 13.58
C VAL A 327 -13.02 -19.86 14.23
N GLY A 328 -13.10 -18.80 13.42
CA GLY A 328 -13.33 -17.43 13.88
C GLY A 328 -12.05 -16.61 14.06
N ASP A 329 -10.87 -17.24 14.08
CA ASP A 329 -9.61 -16.50 14.10
C ASP A 329 -9.44 -15.67 12.85
N LYS A 330 -8.84 -14.49 13.02
CA LYS A 330 -8.39 -13.64 11.92
C LYS A 330 -6.88 -13.78 11.76
N VAL A 331 -6.46 -14.34 10.64
CA VAL A 331 -5.05 -14.56 10.32
C VAL A 331 -4.61 -13.55 9.29
N ALA A 332 -3.62 -12.73 9.64
CA ALA A 332 -3.04 -11.75 8.72
C ALA A 332 -1.63 -12.15 8.30
N PHE A 333 -1.37 -12.10 7.01
CA PHE A 333 -0.07 -12.41 6.43
C PHE A 333 0.24 -11.51 5.25
N ILE A 334 1.54 -11.32 5.01
CA ILE A 334 2.05 -10.63 3.83
C ILE A 334 2.49 -11.67 2.81
N GLU A 335 2.05 -11.50 1.57
CA GLU A 335 2.37 -12.41 0.47
C GLU A 335 2.69 -11.66 -0.81
N PHE A 336 3.35 -12.32 -1.74
CA PHE A 336 3.57 -11.77 -3.08
C PHE A 336 2.27 -11.77 -3.86
N VAL A 337 2.06 -10.70 -4.63
CA VAL A 337 1.01 -10.67 -5.64
C VAL A 337 1.54 -11.50 -6.83
N GLU A 338 1.28 -12.81 -6.82
CA GLU A 338 1.45 -13.64 -8.00
C GLU A 338 0.33 -13.30 -8.99
N ASN A 339 0.60 -13.43 -10.30
CA ASN A 339 -0.38 -13.14 -11.35
C ASN A 339 -1.53 -14.18 -11.39
N ASP A 340 -2.09 -14.50 -10.22
CA ASP A 340 -3.09 -15.57 -10.01
C ASP A 340 -4.51 -15.20 -10.45
N PHE A 341 -4.71 -14.04 -11.10
CA PHE A 341 -6.01 -13.76 -11.71
C PHE A 341 -6.32 -14.65 -12.94
N SER A 342 -5.36 -15.50 -13.35
CA SER A 342 -5.56 -16.48 -14.43
C SER A 342 -6.02 -17.87 -13.97
N THR A 343 -6.10 -18.16 -12.65
CA THR A 343 -6.33 -19.55 -12.17
C THR A 343 -7.66 -19.84 -11.51
N THR A 344 -8.54 -18.84 -11.30
CA THR A 344 -9.91 -19.12 -10.80
C THR A 344 -10.94 -19.36 -11.91
N SER A 345 -10.48 -19.46 -13.17
CA SER A 345 -11.36 -19.76 -14.33
C SER A 345 -11.11 -21.15 -14.95
N ARG A 346 -10.51 -22.09 -14.17
CA ARG A 346 -10.38 -23.50 -14.63
C ARG A 346 -11.30 -24.42 -13.84
N GLN A 347 -12.60 -24.29 -14.08
CA GLN A 347 -13.56 -25.40 -13.99
C GLN A 347 -14.72 -25.09 -14.92
N ASN A 348 -14.52 -25.35 -16.21
CA ASN A 348 -15.50 -26.00 -17.07
C ASN A 348 -14.79 -26.44 -18.34
N PRO A 349 -14.80 -27.71 -18.68
CA PRO A 349 -14.30 -28.23 -19.93
C PRO A 349 -15.38 -28.09 -21.01
N GLU A 350 -14.88 -28.01 -22.24
CA GLU A 350 -15.64 -28.10 -23.50
C GLU A 350 -16.29 -26.80 -24.01
N LEU A 351 -15.47 -25.98 -24.64
CA LEU A 351 -15.88 -25.37 -25.93
C LEU A 351 -14.66 -25.38 -26.85
N THR A 352 -14.78 -26.23 -27.83
CA THR A 352 -13.84 -26.49 -28.93
C THR A 352 -13.30 -25.19 -29.54
N GLU A 353 -12.01 -24.94 -29.32
CA GLU A 353 -11.28 -23.92 -30.07
C GLU A 353 -11.18 -24.33 -31.54
N ARG A 354 -11.86 -23.63 -32.42
CA ARG A 354 -11.48 -23.60 -33.83
C ARG A 354 -10.19 -22.77 -33.95
N PRO A 355 -9.12 -23.31 -34.55
CA PRO A 355 -7.89 -22.55 -34.69
C PRO A 355 -8.11 -21.40 -35.65
N LEU A 356 -7.95 -20.17 -35.18
CA LEU A 356 -7.77 -18.98 -36.00
C LEU A 356 -6.51 -19.19 -36.84
N ARG A 357 -6.72 -19.41 -38.11
CA ARG A 357 -5.71 -19.60 -39.15
C ARG A 357 -4.73 -18.45 -39.11
N ASN A 358 -3.50 -18.74 -38.72
CA ASN A 358 -2.38 -17.79 -38.67
C ASN A 358 -2.17 -17.12 -40.03
N ALA A 359 -2.56 -15.85 -40.12
CA ALA A 359 -2.21 -14.97 -41.23
C ALA A 359 -0.72 -14.53 -41.21
N SER A 360 0.08 -15.09 -40.32
CA SER A 360 1.50 -14.72 -40.14
C SER A 360 2.49 -15.46 -41.03
N SER A 361 2.06 -16.57 -41.68
CA SER A 361 3.01 -17.40 -42.45
C SER A 361 3.47 -16.79 -43.78
N SER A 362 2.68 -15.91 -44.38
CA SER A 362 3.04 -15.25 -45.64
C SER A 362 4.11 -14.17 -45.44
N PHE A 363 4.09 -13.46 -44.32
CA PHE A 363 5.08 -12.43 -44.02
C PHE A 363 6.46 -13.04 -43.68
N GLN A 364 6.48 -14.18 -43.00
CA GLN A 364 7.74 -14.87 -42.69
C GLN A 364 8.43 -15.39 -43.95
N LYS A 365 7.65 -15.83 -44.94
CA LYS A 365 8.24 -16.31 -46.23
C LYS A 365 8.82 -15.17 -47.06
N ILE A 366 8.14 -14.02 -47.05
CA ILE A 366 8.66 -12.82 -47.75
C ILE A 366 9.91 -12.28 -47.03
N TYR A 367 9.89 -12.29 -45.67
CA TYR A 367 11.03 -11.88 -44.86
C TYR A 367 12.25 -12.78 -45.06
N GLN A 368 12.08 -14.08 -45.20
CA GLN A 368 13.16 -15.03 -45.50
C GLN A 368 13.70 -14.86 -46.94
N LEU A 369 12.85 -14.44 -47.86
CA LEU A 369 13.29 -14.18 -49.24
C LEU A 369 14.13 -12.88 -49.34
N ILE A 370 13.73 -11.83 -48.61
CA ILE A 370 14.48 -10.56 -48.53
C ILE A 370 15.80 -10.75 -47.77
N GLN A 371 15.84 -11.64 -46.78
CA GLN A 371 17.06 -11.94 -46.03
C GLN A 371 18.15 -12.60 -46.90
N LYS A 372 17.77 -13.29 -48.00
CA LYS A 372 18.72 -13.92 -48.92
C LYS A 372 19.35 -12.94 -49.92
N ILE A 373 18.75 -11.73 -50.08
CA ILE A 373 19.17 -10.78 -51.10
C ILE A 373 20.10 -9.68 -50.57
N THR A 374 20.07 -9.39 -49.24
CA THR A 374 20.84 -8.28 -48.66
C THR A 374 21.78 -8.73 -47.55
N GLY A 375 23.01 -9.07 -47.94
CA GLY A 375 24.09 -9.41 -47.03
C GLY A 375 24.84 -8.18 -46.50
N SER A 376 24.29 -7.40 -45.57
CA SER A 376 25.09 -6.51 -44.75
C SER A 376 24.43 -6.24 -43.40
N VAL A 377 25.20 -6.48 -42.37
CA VAL A 377 24.75 -6.51 -40.94
C VAL A 377 24.35 -5.11 -40.43
N PHE A 378 24.78 -4.05 -41.03
CA PHE A 378 24.60 -2.67 -40.54
C PHE A 378 23.21 -2.08 -40.86
N TRP A 379 22.54 -2.52 -41.90
CA TRP A 379 21.20 -2.03 -42.29
C TRP A 379 20.07 -2.76 -41.53
N LYS A 380 20.31 -3.92 -41.00
CA LYS A 380 19.29 -4.75 -40.34
C LYS A 380 18.70 -4.12 -39.07
N SER A 381 19.53 -3.48 -38.26
CA SER A 381 19.04 -2.95 -36.95
C SER A 381 18.14 -1.71 -37.13
N LYS A 382 18.49 -0.84 -38.07
CA LYS A 382 17.67 0.35 -38.38
C LYS A 382 16.36 0.01 -39.12
N TRP A 383 16.40 -1.01 -39.96
CA TRP A 383 15.21 -1.48 -40.67
C TRP A 383 14.20 -2.11 -39.73
N HIS A 384 14.64 -2.90 -38.74
CA HIS A 384 13.77 -3.44 -37.72
C HIS A 384 13.09 -2.37 -36.86
N GLN A 385 13.80 -1.36 -36.49
CA GLN A 385 13.24 -0.24 -35.72
C GLN A 385 12.22 0.54 -36.57
N LEU A 386 12.48 0.72 -37.85
CA LEU A 386 11.58 1.43 -38.78
C LEU A 386 10.31 0.60 -39.04
N VAL A 387 10.44 -0.71 -39.27
CA VAL A 387 9.29 -1.60 -39.46
C VAL A 387 8.46 -1.72 -38.18
N ALA A 388 9.09 -1.81 -37.03
CA ALA A 388 8.39 -1.83 -35.73
C ALA A 388 7.65 -0.49 -35.50
N TRP A 389 8.25 0.63 -35.86
CA TRP A 389 7.62 1.95 -35.76
C TRP A 389 6.39 2.09 -36.68
N PHE A 390 6.42 1.53 -37.88
CA PHE A 390 5.26 1.50 -38.79
C PHE A 390 4.18 0.51 -38.34
N GLN A 391 4.55 -0.57 -37.63
CA GLN A 391 3.60 -1.58 -37.15
C GLN A 391 2.86 -1.16 -35.89
N ALA A 392 3.37 -0.19 -35.12
CA ALA A 392 2.83 0.23 -33.85
C ALA A 392 1.46 0.93 -33.93
N VAL A 393 1.14 1.60 -35.05
CA VAL A 393 -0.10 2.36 -35.22
C VAL A 393 -0.81 1.96 -36.53
N ARG A 394 -2.13 1.75 -36.44
CA ARG A 394 -2.96 1.26 -37.58
C ARG A 394 -2.92 2.19 -38.82
N SER A 395 -2.94 3.50 -38.61
CA SER A 395 -2.83 4.51 -39.68
C SER A 395 -1.47 4.46 -40.42
N ARG A 396 -0.38 4.18 -39.69
CA ARG A 396 0.96 4.05 -40.27
C ARG A 396 1.09 2.83 -41.15
N ARG A 397 0.39 1.74 -40.89
CA ARG A 397 0.33 0.54 -41.73
C ARG A 397 -0.35 0.83 -43.07
N LEU A 398 -1.44 1.63 -43.06
CA LEU A 398 -2.11 2.05 -44.30
C LEU A 398 -1.21 2.90 -45.19
N ILE A 399 -0.45 3.83 -44.61
CA ILE A 399 0.54 4.65 -45.35
C ILE A 399 1.64 3.75 -45.94
N LEU A 400 2.15 2.78 -45.21
CA LEU A 400 3.16 1.84 -45.67
C LEU A 400 2.65 1.02 -46.86
N TRP A 401 1.43 0.47 -46.76
CA TRP A 401 0.80 -0.23 -47.88
C TRP A 401 0.57 0.66 -49.09
N GLY A 402 0.19 1.90 -48.86
CA GLY A 402 0.06 2.90 -49.93
C GLY A 402 1.37 3.19 -50.65
N ILE A 403 2.47 3.38 -49.93
CA ILE A 403 3.81 3.58 -50.50
C ILE A 403 4.25 2.36 -51.32
N ILE A 404 4.03 1.15 -50.78
CA ILE A 404 4.37 -0.08 -51.48
C ILE A 404 3.55 -0.20 -52.78
N THR A 405 2.24 0.08 -52.73
CA THR A 405 1.36 0.07 -53.89
C THR A 405 1.79 1.10 -54.95
N ALA A 406 2.14 2.30 -54.51
CA ALA A 406 2.65 3.34 -55.41
C ALA A 406 3.96 2.93 -56.14
N ILE A 407 4.90 2.31 -55.40
CA ILE A 407 6.16 1.80 -55.97
C ILE A 407 5.89 0.67 -56.98
N VAL A 408 4.98 -0.25 -56.67
CA VAL A 408 4.60 -1.34 -57.58
C VAL A 408 3.91 -0.83 -58.80
N LEU A 409 2.96 0.12 -58.69
CA LEU A 409 2.29 0.75 -59.82
C LEU A 409 3.28 1.55 -60.69
N TRP A 410 4.23 2.25 -60.09
CA TRP A 410 5.31 2.94 -60.80
C TRP A 410 6.16 1.97 -61.64
N GLY A 411 6.59 0.85 -61.03
CA GLY A 411 7.39 -0.15 -61.76
C GLY A 411 6.61 -0.77 -62.91
N ILE A 412 5.34 -1.18 -62.67
CA ILE A 412 4.49 -1.76 -63.72
C ILE A 412 4.22 -0.76 -64.85
N SER A 413 3.88 0.49 -64.49
CA SER A 413 3.62 1.52 -65.50
C SER A 413 4.86 1.84 -66.34
N SER A 414 6.06 1.89 -65.70
CA SER A 414 7.31 2.10 -66.44
C SER A 414 7.59 0.99 -67.49
N VAL A 415 7.34 -0.26 -67.08
CA VAL A 415 7.50 -1.43 -67.93
C VAL A 415 6.49 -1.43 -69.11
N VAL A 416 5.20 -1.19 -68.75
CA VAL A 416 4.13 -1.14 -69.78
C VAL A 416 4.37 -0.04 -70.81
N LEU A 417 4.75 1.16 -70.39
CA LEU A 417 5.08 2.25 -71.32
C LEU A 417 6.30 1.94 -72.20
N PHE A 418 7.34 1.33 -71.61
CA PHE A 418 8.56 1.00 -72.36
C PHE A 418 8.30 0.00 -73.51
N PHE A 419 7.47 -1.06 -73.25
CA PHE A 419 7.22 -2.09 -74.28
C PHE A 419 6.13 -1.71 -75.28
N ASN A 420 5.24 -0.77 -75.00
CA ASN A 420 4.07 -0.55 -75.82
C ASN A 420 4.02 0.85 -76.48
N VAL A 421 4.98 1.74 -76.14
CA VAL A 421 5.09 3.09 -76.86
C VAL A 421 6.29 3.05 -77.74
N PRO A 422 6.12 3.20 -79.07
CA PRO A 422 7.23 3.15 -79.98
C PRO A 422 8.21 4.32 -79.79
N ASN A 423 9.53 4.00 -79.85
CA ASN A 423 10.66 4.95 -79.74
C ASN A 423 10.80 5.67 -78.40
N ILE A 424 10.22 5.14 -77.30
CA ILE A 424 10.39 5.66 -75.91
C ILE A 424 11.67 5.11 -75.31
N SER A 425 12.55 5.95 -74.80
CA SER A 425 13.71 5.52 -74.03
C SER A 425 13.30 5.11 -72.62
N TRP A 426 14.05 4.18 -71.98
CA TRP A 426 13.79 3.75 -70.61
C TRP A 426 13.69 4.89 -69.54
N GLN A 427 14.53 5.93 -69.73
CA GLN A 427 14.51 7.13 -68.92
C GLN A 427 13.20 7.93 -69.09
N LYS A 428 12.69 8.06 -70.30
CA LYS A 428 11.42 8.73 -70.56
C LYS A 428 10.24 7.93 -70.10
N ALA A 429 10.26 6.58 -70.14
CA ALA A 429 9.21 5.75 -69.60
C ALA A 429 9.11 5.85 -68.07
N ILE A 430 10.26 5.91 -67.39
CA ILE A 430 10.33 6.14 -65.97
C ILE A 430 9.75 7.50 -65.54
N SER A 431 10.15 8.56 -66.26
CA SER A 431 9.68 9.91 -65.97
C SER A 431 8.18 10.06 -66.25
N ALA A 432 7.70 9.51 -67.37
CA ALA A 432 6.28 9.52 -67.71
C ALA A 432 5.42 8.80 -66.70
N SER A 433 5.89 7.65 -66.18
CA SER A 433 5.16 6.93 -65.11
C SER A 433 5.13 7.68 -63.79
N ILE A 434 6.14 8.49 -63.42
CA ILE A 434 6.09 9.40 -62.28
C ILE A 434 5.05 10.49 -62.50
N ILE A 435 5.00 11.09 -63.67
CA ILE A 435 4.01 12.14 -64.02
C ILE A 435 2.59 11.59 -63.96
N LEU A 436 2.36 10.35 -64.45
CA LEU A 436 1.06 9.65 -64.33
C LEU A 436 0.65 9.43 -62.85
N LEU A 437 1.59 9.03 -62.00
CA LEU A 437 1.34 8.88 -60.60
C LEU A 437 1.03 10.21 -59.87
N LEU A 438 1.52 11.31 -60.37
CA LEU A 438 1.23 12.66 -59.89
C LEU A 438 -0.08 13.25 -60.47
N GLY A 439 -0.79 12.51 -61.28
CA GLY A 439 -2.06 12.95 -61.90
C GLY A 439 -1.95 13.62 -63.25
N GLY A 440 -0.76 13.66 -63.88
CA GLY A 440 -0.47 14.33 -65.12
C GLY A 440 -0.73 13.51 -66.40
N PHE A 441 -1.95 12.89 -66.51
CA PHE A 441 -2.28 12.06 -67.66
C PHE A 441 -2.16 12.87 -69.01
N GLY A 442 -2.67 14.10 -69.00
CA GLY A 442 -2.60 14.97 -70.26
C GLY A 442 -1.20 15.37 -70.65
N ASP A 443 -0.28 15.55 -69.69
CA ASP A 443 1.10 15.96 -69.94
C ASP A 443 1.95 14.86 -70.60
N VAL A 444 1.59 13.60 -70.32
CA VAL A 444 2.33 12.46 -70.88
C VAL A 444 1.91 12.16 -72.29
N PHE A 445 0.65 12.32 -72.65
CA PHE A 445 0.12 11.94 -73.98
C PHE A 445 -0.16 13.12 -74.88
N GLY A 446 -0.20 14.38 -74.38
CA GLY A 446 -0.40 15.57 -75.18
C GLY A 446 0.73 15.90 -76.24
N GLY A 447 1.90 15.26 -76.08
CA GLY A 447 3.03 15.35 -76.99
C GLY A 447 3.30 14.13 -77.84
N LEU A 448 2.56 13.05 -77.64
CA LEU A 448 2.63 11.83 -78.40
C LEU A 448 1.34 11.77 -79.25
N GLY A 449 1.41 11.73 -80.54
CA GLY A 449 0.23 11.62 -81.39
C GLY A 449 -0.62 10.42 -80.99
N GLU A 450 -1.90 10.64 -80.68
CA GLU A 450 -2.83 9.63 -80.05
C GLU A 450 -2.96 8.36 -80.89
N ASP A 451 -2.64 8.47 -82.27
CA ASP A 451 -2.75 7.33 -83.17
C ASP A 451 -1.65 6.26 -83.03
N GLN A 452 -0.64 6.50 -82.23
CA GLN A 452 0.52 5.58 -82.14
C GLN A 452 0.52 4.69 -80.80
N VAL A 453 -0.43 4.87 -79.92
CA VAL A 453 -0.46 4.14 -78.66
C VAL A 453 -1.71 3.26 -78.62
N PRO A 454 -1.63 1.94 -78.27
CA PRO A 454 -2.79 1.06 -78.21
C PRO A 454 -3.77 1.56 -77.18
N LEU A 455 -5.07 1.51 -77.45
CA LEU A 455 -6.15 1.99 -76.60
C LEU A 455 -6.10 1.39 -75.17
N TRP A 456 -5.74 0.11 -75.02
CA TRP A 456 -5.63 -0.50 -73.74
C TRP A 456 -4.54 0.09 -72.85
N VAL A 457 -3.46 0.61 -73.43
CA VAL A 457 -2.39 1.30 -72.67
C VAL A 457 -2.89 2.64 -72.17
N LEU A 458 -3.68 3.37 -72.93
CA LEU A 458 -4.33 4.60 -72.51
C LEU A 458 -5.30 4.36 -71.35
N ILE A 459 -6.13 3.31 -71.45
CA ILE A 459 -7.04 2.94 -70.39
C ILE A 459 -6.27 2.51 -69.14
N PHE A 460 -5.18 1.77 -69.29
CA PHE A 460 -4.31 1.37 -68.17
C PHE A 460 -3.71 2.59 -67.47
N CYS A 461 -3.13 3.53 -68.21
CA CYS A 461 -2.54 4.76 -67.69
C CYS A 461 -3.57 5.66 -67.00
N LEU A 462 -4.78 5.74 -67.57
CA LEU A 462 -5.91 6.45 -66.93
C LEU A 462 -6.29 5.79 -65.57
N SER A 463 -6.31 4.47 -65.58
CA SER A 463 -6.63 3.69 -64.36
C SER A 463 -5.55 3.92 -63.26
N VAL A 464 -4.27 3.93 -63.64
CA VAL A 464 -3.16 4.23 -62.74
C VAL A 464 -3.27 5.65 -62.19
N THR A 465 -3.61 6.62 -62.99
CA THR A 465 -3.81 8.01 -62.57
C THR A 465 -4.99 8.12 -61.58
N LEU A 466 -6.10 7.45 -61.89
CA LEU A 466 -7.28 7.45 -61.03
C LEU A 466 -6.99 6.79 -59.65
N ILE A 467 -6.29 5.66 -59.66
CA ILE A 467 -5.87 4.98 -58.41
C ILE A 467 -4.93 5.88 -57.61
N SER A 468 -3.99 6.55 -58.26
CA SER A 468 -3.08 7.48 -57.63
C SER A 468 -3.81 8.68 -57.01
N LEU A 469 -4.77 9.24 -57.70
CA LEU A 469 -5.60 10.35 -57.22
C LEU A 469 -6.40 9.96 -55.96
N LEU A 470 -7.00 8.77 -56.00
CA LEU A 470 -7.71 8.23 -54.83
C LEU A 470 -6.77 8.03 -53.63
N PHE A 471 -5.52 7.61 -53.91
CA PHE A 471 -4.52 7.45 -52.85
C PHE A 471 -4.13 8.80 -52.24
N VAL A 472 -3.86 9.81 -53.05
CA VAL A 472 -3.53 11.17 -52.59
C VAL A 472 -4.67 11.74 -51.74
N LEU A 473 -5.93 11.61 -52.22
CA LEU A 473 -7.10 12.04 -51.46
C LEU A 473 -7.22 11.28 -50.12
N GLY A 474 -6.91 9.98 -50.14
CA GLY A 474 -6.87 9.16 -48.90
C GLY A 474 -5.81 9.63 -47.89
N VAL A 475 -4.62 9.98 -48.36
CA VAL A 475 -3.53 10.53 -47.50
C VAL A 475 -3.90 11.90 -46.94
N VAL A 476 -4.46 12.78 -47.81
CA VAL A 476 -4.95 14.11 -47.39
C VAL A 476 -6.08 13.94 -46.35
N GLY A 477 -7.00 12.97 -46.56
CA GLY A 477 -8.03 12.62 -45.59
C GLY A 477 -7.48 12.15 -44.26
N LEU A 478 -6.44 11.31 -44.27
CA LEU A 478 -5.77 10.84 -43.02
C LEU A 478 -5.01 11.99 -42.32
N ILE A 479 -4.41 12.90 -43.03
CA ILE A 479 -3.77 14.10 -42.47
C ILE A 479 -4.84 15.02 -41.86
N ALA A 480 -5.94 15.24 -42.59
CA ALA A 480 -7.07 16.01 -42.09
C ALA A 480 -7.69 15.38 -40.84
N ASP A 481 -7.88 14.06 -40.86
CA ASP A 481 -8.36 13.29 -39.68
C ASP A 481 -7.38 13.42 -38.51
N SER A 482 -6.08 13.34 -38.74
CA SER A 482 -5.06 13.55 -37.67
C SER A 482 -5.08 14.97 -37.09
N ILE A 483 -5.41 15.98 -37.90
CA ILE A 483 -5.52 17.37 -37.46
C ILE A 483 -6.88 17.61 -36.77
N LEU A 484 -7.95 16.99 -37.26
CA LEU A 484 -9.30 17.12 -36.70
C LEU A 484 -9.55 16.21 -35.51
N SER A 485 -8.87 15.07 -35.36
CA SER A 485 -9.08 14.09 -34.29
C SER A 485 -8.75 14.62 -32.89
N SER A 486 -7.99 15.73 -32.82
CA SER A 486 -7.85 16.48 -31.57
C SER A 486 -9.12 17.23 -31.14
N LYS A 487 -10.15 17.29 -31.96
CA LYS A 487 -11.42 18.02 -31.67
C LYS A 487 -12.69 17.19 -31.80
N PHE A 488 -12.63 15.96 -32.31
CA PHE A 488 -13.80 15.11 -32.46
C PHE A 488 -13.74 13.86 -31.57
N GLU A 489 -14.22 13.97 -30.32
CA GLU A 489 -14.44 12.85 -29.39
C GLU A 489 -15.48 11.82 -29.87
N PHE A 490 -16.15 12.07 -30.99
CA PHE A 490 -17.25 11.25 -31.52
C PHE A 490 -16.86 9.87 -32.05
N PHE A 491 -15.57 9.55 -32.21
CA PHE A 491 -15.08 8.28 -32.75
C PHE A 491 -14.19 7.48 -31.80
N LYS A 492 -14.13 7.81 -30.50
CA LYS A 492 -13.50 6.90 -29.54
C LYS A 492 -14.29 5.59 -29.48
N ARG A 493 -13.74 4.53 -30.06
CA ARG A 493 -14.24 3.18 -29.84
C ARG A 493 -14.25 2.93 -28.35
N SER A 494 -15.43 2.81 -27.74
CA SER A 494 -15.57 2.32 -26.37
C SER A 494 -14.92 0.94 -26.29
N LEU A 495 -13.94 0.80 -25.42
CA LEU A 495 -13.35 -0.49 -25.11
C LEU A 495 -14.45 -1.42 -24.58
N PRO A 496 -14.38 -2.75 -24.84
CA PRO A 496 -15.37 -3.67 -24.33
C PRO A 496 -15.38 -3.62 -22.80
N LEU A 497 -16.58 -3.49 -22.24
CA LEU A 497 -16.78 -3.52 -20.80
C LEU A 497 -16.39 -4.88 -20.22
N PRO A 498 -15.78 -4.92 -19.05
CA PRO A 498 -15.55 -6.15 -18.34
C PRO A 498 -16.88 -6.86 -18.05
N ALA A 499 -16.93 -8.18 -18.28
CA ALA A 499 -18.16 -8.96 -18.15
C ALA A 499 -18.65 -9.06 -16.68
N ARG A 500 -17.71 -9.18 -15.72
CA ARG A 500 -17.98 -9.28 -14.27
C ARG A 500 -16.74 -8.95 -13.43
N ASP A 501 -16.95 -8.79 -12.14
CA ASP A 501 -15.90 -8.63 -11.12
C ASP A 501 -14.97 -7.42 -11.33
N HIS A 502 -15.45 -6.37 -11.98
CA HIS A 502 -14.71 -5.14 -12.19
C HIS A 502 -15.00 -4.09 -11.12
N ILE A 503 -14.11 -3.15 -11.00
CA ILE A 503 -14.22 -2.00 -10.12
C ILE A 503 -14.72 -0.79 -10.93
N ILE A 504 -15.71 -0.07 -10.41
CA ILE A 504 -16.15 1.19 -10.99
C ILE A 504 -15.48 2.32 -10.21
N LEU A 505 -14.63 3.08 -10.88
CA LEU A 505 -13.93 4.23 -10.34
C LEU A 505 -14.64 5.52 -10.77
N ILE A 506 -15.26 6.19 -9.82
CA ILE A 506 -15.99 7.45 -10.01
C ILE A 506 -15.10 8.61 -9.58
N GLY A 507 -14.81 9.51 -10.52
CA GLY A 507 -13.92 10.64 -10.33
C GLY A 507 -12.47 10.34 -10.76
N PHE A 508 -11.97 11.17 -11.67
CA PHE A 508 -10.60 11.04 -12.20
C PHE A 508 -9.74 12.27 -11.91
N GLY A 509 -9.94 12.86 -10.73
CA GLY A 509 -9.01 13.82 -10.15
C GLY A 509 -7.65 13.17 -9.81
N ARG A 510 -6.76 13.88 -9.13
CA ARG A 510 -5.43 13.37 -8.77
C ARG A 510 -5.50 12.02 -8.04
N LEU A 511 -6.38 11.89 -7.05
CA LEU A 511 -6.58 10.62 -6.31
C LEU A 511 -7.07 9.50 -7.24
N GLY A 512 -8.07 9.78 -8.08
CA GLY A 512 -8.61 8.81 -9.04
C GLY A 512 -7.55 8.33 -10.04
N GLN A 513 -6.70 9.22 -10.52
CA GLN A 513 -5.57 8.88 -11.41
C GLN A 513 -4.58 7.92 -10.73
N ARG A 514 -4.23 8.16 -9.45
CA ARG A 514 -3.33 7.28 -8.69
C ARG A 514 -3.96 5.91 -8.42
N ILE A 515 -5.24 5.88 -8.08
CA ILE A 515 -5.98 4.62 -7.92
C ILE A 515 -6.02 3.85 -9.23
N ALA A 516 -6.36 4.53 -10.34
CA ALA A 516 -6.40 3.91 -11.67
C ALA A 516 -5.04 3.33 -12.10
N ASP A 517 -3.94 4.05 -11.85
CA ASP A 517 -2.58 3.57 -12.12
C ASP A 517 -2.24 2.33 -11.29
N LEU A 518 -2.64 2.29 -10.01
CA LEU A 518 -2.48 1.13 -9.14
C LEU A 518 -3.30 -0.06 -9.65
N LEU A 519 -4.58 0.12 -9.95
CA LEU A 519 -5.46 -0.94 -10.46
C LEU A 519 -4.95 -1.48 -11.80
N PHE A 520 -4.51 -0.60 -12.69
CA PHE A 520 -3.95 -0.98 -13.98
C PHE A 520 -2.66 -1.80 -13.83
N LYS A 521 -1.75 -1.35 -12.99
CA LYS A 521 -0.51 -2.08 -12.67
C LYS A 521 -0.77 -3.45 -12.06
N LEU A 522 -1.88 -3.60 -11.34
CA LEU A 522 -2.31 -4.86 -10.74
C LEU A 522 -3.10 -5.77 -11.68
N HIS A 523 -3.34 -5.32 -12.91
CA HIS A 523 -4.17 -6.02 -13.90
C HIS A 523 -5.61 -6.30 -13.43
N ILE A 524 -6.13 -5.45 -12.54
CA ILE A 524 -7.51 -5.55 -12.04
C ILE A 524 -8.43 -4.90 -13.08
N PRO A 525 -9.51 -5.55 -13.50
CA PRO A 525 -10.46 -4.93 -14.42
C PRO A 525 -11.20 -3.78 -13.73
N PHE A 526 -11.21 -2.61 -14.35
CA PHE A 526 -11.95 -1.46 -13.85
C PHE A 526 -12.47 -0.57 -14.98
N VAL A 527 -13.42 0.27 -14.64
CA VAL A 527 -14.08 1.23 -15.52
C VAL A 527 -13.99 2.60 -14.87
N ILE A 528 -13.77 3.64 -15.65
CA ILE A 528 -13.69 5.01 -15.16
C ILE A 528 -14.96 5.77 -15.54
N VAL A 529 -15.53 6.52 -14.57
CA VAL A 529 -16.62 7.47 -14.76
C VAL A 529 -16.15 8.84 -14.28
N SER A 530 -16.19 9.84 -15.15
CA SER A 530 -15.66 11.18 -14.85
C SER A 530 -16.48 12.25 -15.57
N GLU A 531 -16.68 13.42 -14.95
CA GLU A 531 -17.37 14.54 -15.60
C GLU A 531 -16.61 15.08 -16.79
N ASN A 532 -15.29 15.17 -16.67
CA ASN A 532 -14.43 15.75 -17.69
C ASN A 532 -13.56 14.68 -18.35
N PRO A 533 -13.37 14.79 -19.69
CA PRO A 533 -12.39 13.97 -20.37
C PRO A 533 -10.97 14.39 -19.94
N HIS A 534 -10.12 13.41 -19.64
CA HIS A 534 -8.71 13.63 -19.41
C HIS A 534 -7.88 12.97 -20.50
N ASP A 535 -6.92 13.73 -21.04
CA ASP A 535 -5.97 13.20 -22.01
C ASP A 535 -4.83 12.51 -21.23
N CYS A 536 -4.92 11.19 -21.12
CA CYS A 536 -3.91 10.40 -20.41
C CYS A 536 -3.71 9.04 -21.10
N ASP A 537 -2.55 8.43 -20.87
CA ASP A 537 -2.17 7.13 -21.45
C ASP A 537 -3.12 5.96 -21.09
N LEU A 538 -3.99 6.13 -20.11
CA LEU A 538 -4.98 5.14 -19.70
C LEU A 538 -6.28 5.22 -20.50
N ALA A 539 -6.58 6.36 -21.13
CA ALA A 539 -7.82 6.59 -21.85
C ALA A 539 -8.04 5.58 -23.00
N ASP A 540 -6.95 5.12 -23.63
CA ASP A 540 -7.01 4.13 -24.72
C ASP A 540 -6.92 2.67 -24.23
N LYS A 541 -6.76 2.45 -22.93
CA LYS A 541 -6.51 1.12 -22.34
C LYS A 541 -7.61 0.63 -21.42
N VAL A 542 -8.45 1.54 -20.92
CA VAL A 542 -9.51 1.24 -19.94
C VAL A 542 -10.82 1.83 -20.43
N PRO A 543 -11.96 1.13 -20.26
CA PRO A 543 -13.28 1.68 -20.56
C PRO A 543 -13.54 2.96 -19.75
N TRP A 544 -13.93 4.03 -20.44
CA TRP A 544 -14.08 5.34 -19.84
C TRP A 544 -15.38 6.00 -20.29
N PHE A 545 -16.15 6.49 -19.34
CA PHE A 545 -17.41 7.20 -19.53
C PHE A 545 -17.24 8.65 -19.08
N THR A 546 -17.61 9.59 -19.94
CA THR A 546 -17.50 11.02 -19.67
C THR A 546 -18.88 11.68 -19.76
N GLY A 547 -19.21 12.50 -18.78
CA GLY A 547 -20.49 13.21 -18.72
C GLY A 547 -21.04 13.29 -17.31
N ASN A 548 -22.35 13.40 -17.19
CA ASN A 548 -23.00 13.37 -15.89
C ASN A 548 -22.77 11.99 -15.24
N ILE A 549 -22.09 12.00 -14.09
CA ILE A 549 -21.69 10.77 -13.37
C ILE A 549 -22.87 9.84 -13.15
N ILE A 550 -24.01 10.37 -12.77
CA ILE A 550 -25.22 9.60 -12.45
C ILE A 550 -25.77 8.87 -13.69
N GLU A 551 -25.82 9.57 -14.83
CA GLU A 551 -26.31 9.01 -16.09
C GLU A 551 -25.33 7.97 -16.68
N GLU A 552 -24.04 8.28 -16.60
CA GLU A 552 -23.00 7.40 -17.14
C GLU A 552 -22.81 6.13 -16.29
N LEU A 553 -23.08 6.20 -14.99
CA LEU A 553 -22.98 5.06 -14.08
C LEU A 553 -23.86 3.88 -14.53
N ALA A 554 -25.06 4.13 -15.06
CA ALA A 554 -25.96 3.08 -15.57
C ALA A 554 -25.34 2.29 -16.73
N LYS A 555 -24.39 2.87 -17.48
CA LYS A 555 -23.75 2.25 -18.64
C LYS A 555 -22.54 1.37 -18.26
N THR A 556 -22.12 1.33 -17.00
CA THR A 556 -20.88 0.68 -16.54
C THR A 556 -21.01 -0.81 -16.22
N ASN A 557 -22.11 -1.47 -16.61
CA ASN A 557 -22.40 -2.85 -16.21
C ASN A 557 -22.43 -3.05 -14.68
N LEU A 558 -23.09 -2.13 -14.00
CA LEU A 558 -23.16 -2.02 -12.54
C LEU A 558 -23.58 -3.32 -11.84
N ALA A 559 -24.50 -4.05 -12.45
CA ALA A 559 -25.03 -5.32 -11.93
C ALA A 559 -23.95 -6.40 -11.69
N ASN A 560 -22.87 -6.36 -12.45
CA ASN A 560 -21.79 -7.32 -12.38
C ASN A 560 -20.49 -6.72 -11.82
N ALA A 561 -20.56 -5.51 -11.27
CA ALA A 561 -19.43 -4.86 -10.63
C ALA A 561 -19.13 -5.49 -9.27
N LYS A 562 -17.85 -5.64 -8.93
CA LYS A 562 -17.39 -6.11 -7.64
C LYS A 562 -17.49 -5.01 -6.58
N SER A 563 -17.11 -3.80 -6.95
CA SER A 563 -17.07 -2.66 -6.03
C SER A 563 -17.14 -1.32 -6.76
N ILE A 564 -17.48 -0.30 -6.00
CA ILE A 564 -17.49 1.10 -6.45
C ILE A 564 -16.55 1.90 -5.57
N LEU A 565 -15.70 2.69 -6.21
CA LEU A 565 -14.81 3.67 -5.58
C LEU A 565 -15.26 5.06 -5.98
N SER A 566 -15.95 5.80 -5.10
CA SER A 566 -16.36 7.16 -5.35
C SER A 566 -15.37 8.13 -4.71
N VAL A 567 -14.56 8.80 -5.55
CA VAL A 567 -13.38 9.57 -5.11
C VAL A 567 -13.28 10.95 -5.74
N THR A 568 -14.41 11.55 -6.11
CA THR A 568 -14.46 12.94 -6.57
C THR A 568 -14.05 13.92 -5.45
N ASP A 569 -13.84 15.18 -5.80
CA ASP A 569 -13.57 16.22 -4.80
C ASP A 569 -14.85 16.73 -4.13
N ASP A 570 -16.02 16.31 -4.57
CA ASP A 570 -17.32 16.60 -3.93
C ASP A 570 -17.82 15.38 -3.14
N GLN A 571 -17.84 15.50 -1.81
CA GLN A 571 -18.27 14.39 -0.94
C GLN A 571 -19.76 14.06 -1.05
N MET A 572 -20.61 15.06 -1.41
CA MET A 572 -22.05 14.82 -1.59
C MET A 572 -22.31 14.06 -2.90
N LEU A 573 -21.59 14.40 -3.97
CA LEU A 573 -21.61 13.65 -5.22
C LEU A 573 -21.08 12.22 -5.02
N ASN A 574 -20.04 12.04 -4.19
CA ASN A 574 -19.54 10.71 -3.85
C ASN A 574 -20.59 9.87 -3.12
N LEU A 575 -21.33 10.47 -2.20
CA LEU A 575 -22.42 9.81 -1.48
C LEU A 575 -23.58 9.48 -2.42
N GLU A 576 -24.04 10.45 -3.22
CA GLU A 576 -25.14 10.28 -4.16
C GLU A 576 -24.86 9.15 -5.15
N ALA A 577 -23.70 9.16 -5.79
CA ALA A 577 -23.27 8.13 -6.70
C ALA A 577 -23.20 6.75 -6.04
N ALA A 578 -22.70 6.66 -4.82
CA ALA A 578 -22.61 5.40 -4.06
C ALA A 578 -24.00 4.88 -3.66
N LEU A 579 -24.93 5.76 -3.26
CA LEU A 579 -26.29 5.36 -2.92
C LEU A 579 -27.09 4.87 -4.13
N LEU A 580 -27.00 5.57 -5.25
CA LEU A 580 -27.66 5.18 -6.50
C LEU A 580 -27.13 3.84 -6.99
N ALA A 581 -25.84 3.68 -6.99
CA ALA A 581 -25.21 2.43 -7.37
C ALA A 581 -25.63 1.27 -6.48
N ARG A 582 -25.75 1.49 -5.17
CA ARG A 582 -26.23 0.50 -4.22
C ARG A 582 -27.70 0.14 -4.46
N ASP A 583 -28.53 1.11 -4.80
CA ASP A 583 -29.95 0.89 -5.03
C ASP A 583 -30.20 0.05 -6.29
N GLU A 584 -29.47 0.32 -7.36
CA GLU A 584 -29.46 -0.51 -8.56
C GLU A 584 -28.87 -1.91 -8.29
N ALA A 585 -27.77 -1.99 -7.52
CA ALA A 585 -27.11 -3.27 -7.20
C ALA A 585 -27.95 -4.15 -6.24
N LYS A 586 -28.74 -3.57 -5.32
CA LYS A 586 -29.65 -4.32 -4.45
C LYS A 586 -30.64 -5.17 -5.22
N LYS A 587 -30.99 -4.78 -6.42
CA LYS A 587 -31.91 -5.53 -7.28
C LYS A 587 -31.27 -6.81 -7.82
N ILE A 588 -29.94 -6.92 -7.86
CA ILE A 588 -29.23 -7.95 -8.59
C ILE A 588 -28.02 -8.53 -7.81
N ASN A 589 -27.27 -7.72 -7.04
CA ASN A 589 -26.04 -8.12 -6.35
C ASN A 589 -25.95 -7.53 -4.93
N LEU A 590 -26.32 -8.33 -3.93
CA LEU A 590 -26.35 -7.95 -2.50
C LEU A 590 -24.96 -7.73 -1.86
N HIS A 591 -23.86 -8.07 -2.54
CA HIS A 591 -22.51 -8.13 -1.97
C HIS A 591 -21.52 -7.09 -2.52
N MET A 592 -22.01 -6.08 -3.25
CA MET A 592 -21.12 -5.04 -3.78
C MET A 592 -20.52 -4.17 -2.67
N HIS A 593 -19.22 -4.02 -2.69
CA HIS A 593 -18.49 -3.14 -1.75
C HIS A 593 -18.50 -1.70 -2.23
N LEU A 594 -18.69 -0.77 -1.30
CA LEU A 594 -18.66 0.66 -1.57
C LEU A 594 -17.49 1.28 -0.80
N ALA A 595 -16.64 2.03 -1.49
CA ALA A 595 -15.65 2.88 -0.85
C ALA A 595 -15.89 4.34 -1.23
N ILE A 596 -16.12 5.18 -0.25
CA ILE A 596 -16.57 6.56 -0.41
C ILE A 596 -15.51 7.48 0.19
N ARG A 597 -15.03 8.42 -0.61
CA ARG A 597 -14.13 9.47 -0.13
C ARG A 597 -14.93 10.52 0.65
N THR A 598 -14.45 10.79 1.85
CA THR A 598 -14.95 11.85 2.71
C THR A 598 -13.80 12.77 3.12
N TYR A 599 -14.15 13.95 3.62
CA TYR A 599 -13.18 14.90 4.14
C TYR A 599 -13.31 15.11 5.64
N ASP A 600 -14.48 14.80 6.19
CA ASP A 600 -14.86 14.99 7.58
C ASP A 600 -14.97 13.61 8.25
N ARG A 601 -14.39 13.49 9.44
CA ARG A 601 -14.39 12.29 10.24
C ARG A 601 -15.79 11.94 10.76
N TYR A 602 -16.55 12.91 11.28
CA TYR A 602 -17.89 12.68 11.80
C TYR A 602 -18.84 12.22 10.71
N PHE A 603 -18.74 12.83 9.54
CA PHE A 603 -19.51 12.40 8.39
C PHE A 603 -19.14 10.96 7.98
N SER A 604 -17.86 10.63 8.02
CA SER A 604 -17.34 9.29 7.73
C SER A 604 -17.88 8.24 8.72
N GLU A 605 -17.85 8.53 10.01
CA GLU A 605 -18.34 7.65 11.07
C GLU A 605 -19.87 7.44 10.97
N ASN A 606 -20.63 8.51 10.80
CA ASN A 606 -22.09 8.45 10.61
C ASN A 606 -22.47 7.66 9.34
N LEU A 607 -21.70 7.84 8.27
CA LEU A 607 -21.95 7.12 7.02
C LEU A 607 -21.69 5.63 7.17
N ALA A 608 -20.66 5.23 7.90
CA ALA A 608 -20.34 3.83 8.18
C ALA A 608 -21.45 3.12 8.99
N GLU A 609 -22.14 3.85 9.89
CA GLU A 609 -23.31 3.34 10.62
C GLU A 609 -24.54 3.16 9.73
N LEU A 610 -24.76 4.09 8.81
CA LEU A 610 -25.94 4.08 7.92
C LEU A 610 -25.83 3.08 6.76
N LEU A 611 -24.62 2.81 6.31
CA LEU A 611 -24.38 2.01 5.12
C LEU A 611 -23.57 0.74 5.45
N PRO A 612 -24.19 -0.36 5.89
CA PRO A 612 -23.52 -1.64 6.08
C PRO A 612 -22.88 -2.09 4.74
N ASN A 613 -21.69 -2.66 4.78
CA ASN A 613 -20.84 -3.03 3.64
C ASN A 613 -20.26 -1.83 2.86
N SER A 614 -20.25 -0.63 3.43
CA SER A 614 -19.51 0.50 2.89
C SER A 614 -18.31 0.84 3.76
N GLN A 615 -17.23 1.30 3.13
CA GLN A 615 -16.09 1.91 3.79
C GLN A 615 -16.06 3.39 3.43
N SER A 616 -16.33 4.25 4.40
CA SER A 616 -16.06 5.66 4.23
C SER A 616 -14.63 5.95 4.68
N LEU A 617 -13.86 6.58 3.82
CA LEU A 617 -12.44 6.82 4.03
C LEU A 617 -12.16 8.32 3.99
N CYS A 618 -11.80 8.88 5.13
CA CYS A 618 -11.34 10.26 5.21
C CYS A 618 -9.89 10.35 4.68
N ALA A 619 -9.72 10.97 3.53
CA ALA A 619 -8.43 11.07 2.86
C ALA A 619 -7.38 11.81 3.71
N TYR A 620 -7.76 12.86 4.42
CA TYR A 620 -6.86 13.61 5.29
C TYR A 620 -6.48 12.84 6.56
N ALA A 621 -7.42 12.11 7.17
CA ALA A 621 -7.13 11.28 8.32
C ALA A 621 -6.13 10.16 7.99
N LEU A 622 -6.29 9.52 6.82
CA LEU A 622 -5.35 8.51 6.33
C LEU A 622 -3.97 9.09 6.05
N SER A 623 -3.91 10.25 5.40
CA SER A 623 -2.64 10.90 5.09
C SER A 623 -1.92 11.37 6.34
N ALA A 624 -2.64 11.92 7.32
CA ALA A 624 -2.08 12.44 8.56
C ALA A 624 -1.33 11.38 9.38
N GLU A 625 -1.73 10.11 9.31
CA GLU A 625 -0.99 9.02 9.93
C GLU A 625 0.43 8.88 9.35
N ALA A 626 0.58 9.05 8.04
CA ALA A 626 1.89 9.01 7.38
C ALA A 626 2.72 10.27 7.69
N PHE A 627 2.10 11.45 7.73
CA PHE A 627 2.78 12.68 8.15
C PHE A 627 3.29 12.59 9.59
N ALA A 628 2.47 12.09 10.50
CA ALA A 628 2.87 11.87 11.89
C ALA A 628 3.97 10.81 12.01
N GLY A 629 3.89 9.71 11.24
CA GLY A 629 4.94 8.70 11.18
C GLY A 629 6.26 9.26 10.66
N ALA A 630 6.21 10.02 9.56
CA ALA A 630 7.39 10.66 8.97
C ALA A 630 8.06 11.64 9.94
N ALA A 631 7.32 12.28 10.85
CA ALA A 631 7.89 13.19 11.85
C ALA A 631 8.86 12.52 12.82
N PHE A 632 8.81 11.20 12.95
CA PHE A 632 9.78 10.42 13.73
C PHE A 632 11.09 10.13 12.97
N GLY A 633 11.23 10.59 11.73
CA GLY A 633 12.50 10.55 11.00
C GLY A 633 12.65 9.37 10.04
N GLU A 634 11.62 8.54 9.87
CA GLU A 634 11.69 7.32 9.08
C GLU A 634 11.28 7.53 7.61
N SER A 635 11.93 6.79 6.72
CA SER A 635 11.52 6.72 5.31
C SER A 635 10.30 5.80 5.17
N MET A 636 9.12 6.42 5.13
CA MET A 636 7.85 5.71 5.03
C MET A 636 7.53 5.36 3.59
N LEU A 637 7.41 4.07 3.28
CA LEU A 637 7.01 3.58 1.96
C LEU A 637 5.51 3.42 1.82
N SER A 638 4.84 2.94 2.87
CA SER A 638 3.40 2.69 2.88
C SER A 638 2.89 2.54 4.32
N LEU A 639 1.58 2.50 4.46
CA LEU A 639 0.92 2.17 5.73
C LEU A 639 -0.36 1.38 5.47
N PHE A 640 -0.78 0.61 6.45
CA PHE A 640 -2.07 -0.09 6.45
C PHE A 640 -2.59 -0.28 7.87
N ARG A 641 -3.88 -0.58 8.01
CA ARG A 641 -4.49 -0.85 9.30
C ARG A 641 -4.65 -2.35 9.53
N LEU A 642 -4.19 -2.81 10.67
CA LEU A 642 -4.37 -4.18 11.15
C LEU A 642 -4.88 -4.13 12.61
N ASN A 643 -6.00 -4.78 12.89
CA ASN A 643 -6.63 -4.77 14.20
C ASN A 643 -6.79 -3.35 14.79
N GLN A 644 -7.33 -2.43 13.99
CA GLN A 644 -7.52 -1.00 14.30
C GLN A 644 -6.22 -0.22 14.60
N ARG A 645 -5.05 -0.82 14.40
CA ARG A 645 -3.74 -0.18 14.59
C ARG A 645 -3.08 0.10 13.26
N THR A 646 -2.37 1.20 13.19
CA THR A 646 -1.57 1.56 12.03
C THR A 646 -0.26 0.80 12.05
N VAL A 647 0.00 0.06 11.00
CA VAL A 647 1.29 -0.59 10.72
C VAL A 647 1.96 0.17 9.59
N LEU A 648 3.19 0.54 9.84
CA LEU A 648 4.02 1.33 8.94
C LEU A 648 4.96 0.40 8.17
N VAL A 649 5.15 0.66 6.89
CA VAL A 649 6.19 0.05 6.07
C VAL A 649 7.34 1.05 6.00
N ALA A 650 8.37 0.83 6.79
CA ALA A 650 9.50 1.74 6.91
C ALA A 650 10.76 1.14 6.29
N GLU A 651 11.56 1.98 5.64
CA GLU A 651 12.86 1.63 5.09
C GLU A 651 13.98 2.30 5.90
N TYR A 652 14.95 1.49 6.33
CA TYR A 652 16.16 1.90 7.00
C TYR A 652 17.38 1.72 6.10
N ILE A 653 18.23 2.71 6.07
CA ILE A 653 19.57 2.60 5.48
C ILE A 653 20.55 2.58 6.65
N ILE A 654 21.21 1.45 6.87
CA ILE A 654 22.08 1.24 8.02
C ILE A 654 23.35 2.12 7.90
N SER A 655 23.51 3.08 8.79
CA SER A 655 24.66 3.97 8.88
C SER A 655 25.70 3.45 9.90
N GLU A 656 26.89 4.06 9.97
CA GLU A 656 28.00 3.60 10.83
C GLU A 656 27.69 3.57 12.33
N ASN A 657 26.73 4.38 12.81
CA ASN A 657 26.35 4.46 14.23
C ASN A 657 24.93 3.93 14.48
N ASP A 658 24.38 3.15 13.56
CA ASP A 658 23.02 2.65 13.67
C ASP A 658 22.89 1.57 14.76
N THR A 659 21.78 1.63 15.49
CA THR A 659 21.44 0.64 16.53
C THR A 659 21.25 -0.77 16.01
N LEU A 660 21.05 -0.93 14.70
CA LEU A 660 20.82 -2.22 14.03
C LEU A 660 22.12 -2.94 13.66
N ILE A 661 23.28 -2.25 13.66
CA ILE A 661 24.55 -2.86 13.26
C ILE A 661 24.89 -4.09 14.11
N GLY A 662 25.35 -5.14 13.43
CA GLY A 662 25.79 -6.38 14.07
C GLY A 662 24.69 -7.25 14.65
N LYS A 663 23.43 -6.79 14.63
CA LYS A 663 22.27 -7.57 15.05
C LYS A 663 21.77 -8.45 13.90
N ASN A 664 21.36 -9.67 14.22
CA ASN A 664 20.64 -10.50 13.26
C ASN A 664 19.16 -10.10 13.16
N LEU A 665 18.51 -10.47 12.06
CA LEU A 665 17.12 -10.11 11.82
C LEU A 665 16.17 -10.67 12.88
N SER A 666 16.49 -11.79 13.50
CA SER A 666 15.72 -12.34 14.63
C SER A 666 15.76 -11.41 15.84
N GLN A 667 16.95 -10.90 16.21
CA GLN A 667 17.07 -9.93 17.29
C GLN A 667 16.33 -8.64 16.99
N ILE A 668 16.40 -8.17 15.74
CA ILE A 668 15.67 -6.98 15.30
C ILE A 668 14.16 -7.21 15.37
N ALA A 669 13.68 -8.33 14.82
CA ALA A 669 12.25 -8.64 14.76
C ALA A 669 11.64 -8.74 16.16
N PHE A 670 12.22 -9.53 17.05
CA PHE A 670 11.65 -9.79 18.36
C PHE A 670 12.08 -8.76 19.41
N GLY A 671 13.29 -8.27 19.33
CA GLY A 671 13.81 -7.28 20.27
C GLY A 671 13.17 -5.91 20.12
N TYR A 672 12.89 -5.48 18.88
CA TYR A 672 12.21 -4.21 18.61
C TYR A 672 10.73 -4.37 18.25
N THR A 673 10.24 -5.60 18.16
CA THR A 673 8.82 -5.90 17.84
C THR A 673 8.41 -5.41 16.46
N VAL A 674 9.20 -5.75 15.45
CA VAL A 674 9.02 -5.38 14.05
C VAL A 674 9.08 -6.62 13.15
N VAL A 675 8.65 -6.52 11.91
CA VAL A 675 8.67 -7.63 10.96
C VAL A 675 9.51 -7.28 9.73
N PRO A 676 10.75 -7.77 9.63
CA PRO A 676 11.57 -7.59 8.43
C PRO A 676 10.93 -8.26 7.21
N ILE A 677 10.79 -7.51 6.11
CA ILE A 677 10.15 -8.02 4.89
C ILE A 677 11.04 -7.98 3.65
N TYR A 678 12.05 -7.11 3.65
CA TYR A 678 12.97 -6.98 2.52
C TYR A 678 14.33 -6.52 3.01
N LEU A 679 15.39 -7.09 2.45
CA LEU A 679 16.78 -6.72 2.72
C LEU A 679 17.52 -6.60 1.39
N LYS A 680 18.16 -5.44 1.19
CA LYS A 680 19.13 -5.22 0.12
C LYS A 680 20.50 -5.00 0.74
N THR A 681 21.42 -5.93 0.48
CA THR A 681 22.77 -5.86 1.02
C THR A 681 23.67 -4.93 0.19
N SER A 682 24.51 -4.17 0.86
CA SER A 682 25.49 -3.26 0.23
C SER A 682 26.57 -4.01 -0.55
N ALA A 683 26.93 -5.20 -0.10
CA ALA A 683 27.88 -6.07 -0.78
C ALA A 683 27.17 -7.22 -1.49
N SER A 684 27.54 -7.48 -2.75
CA SER A 684 27.06 -8.65 -3.46
C SER A 684 27.59 -9.92 -2.76
N LYS A 685 26.68 -10.81 -2.36
CA LYS A 685 27.09 -12.13 -1.81
C LYS A 685 27.68 -13.01 -2.92
N ALA A 686 28.40 -14.04 -2.52
CA ALA A 686 29.03 -15.00 -3.44
C ALA A 686 28.06 -15.59 -4.49
N ASP A 687 26.75 -15.60 -4.20
CA ASP A 687 25.67 -16.08 -5.09
C ASP A 687 25.14 -15.00 -6.05
N GLY A 688 25.73 -13.79 -6.09
CA GLY A 688 25.34 -12.72 -7.00
C GLY A 688 24.02 -12.00 -6.66
N HIS A 689 23.32 -12.41 -5.59
CA HIS A 689 22.07 -11.78 -5.15
C HIS A 689 22.36 -10.73 -4.08
N SER A 690 21.87 -9.50 -4.32
CA SER A 690 21.92 -8.40 -3.35
C SER A 690 20.58 -8.11 -2.70
N GLU A 691 19.49 -8.72 -3.18
CA GLU A 691 18.11 -8.43 -2.76
C GLU A 691 17.44 -9.71 -2.24
N PHE A 692 16.89 -9.63 -1.02
CA PHE A 692 16.25 -10.74 -0.34
C PHE A 692 14.84 -10.33 0.11
N TYR A 693 13.84 -10.97 -0.45
CA TYR A 693 12.45 -10.84 0.00
C TYR A 693 12.18 -11.86 1.10
N MET A 694 11.51 -11.44 2.16
CA MET A 694 11.28 -12.26 3.36
C MET A 694 12.60 -12.88 3.86
N PRO A 695 13.63 -12.06 4.16
CA PRO A 695 14.97 -12.52 4.48
C PRO A 695 14.98 -13.50 5.66
N SER A 696 16.01 -14.33 5.72
CA SER A 696 16.19 -15.28 6.81
C SER A 696 16.51 -14.53 8.11
N ASP A 697 16.00 -15.06 9.23
CA ASP A 697 16.19 -14.46 10.56
C ASP A 697 17.67 -14.41 11.01
N ASP A 698 18.55 -15.21 10.36
CA ASP A 698 19.98 -15.34 10.69
C ASP A 698 20.85 -14.26 9.99
N GLU A 699 20.29 -13.47 9.09
CA GLU A 699 21.02 -12.41 8.38
C GLU A 699 21.45 -11.30 9.36
N VAL A 700 22.72 -10.94 9.31
CA VAL A 700 23.32 -9.91 10.19
C VAL A 700 23.45 -8.59 9.44
N MET A 701 22.98 -7.52 10.05
CA MET A 701 23.00 -6.18 9.45
C MET A 701 24.38 -5.58 9.40
N LYS A 702 24.72 -4.98 8.25
CA LYS A 702 25.98 -4.31 7.96
C LYS A 702 25.74 -2.87 7.52
N VAL A 703 26.76 -2.04 7.63
CA VAL A 703 26.73 -0.66 7.14
C VAL A 703 26.43 -0.64 5.63
N GLY A 704 25.53 0.23 5.20
CA GLY A 704 25.08 0.39 3.83
C GLY A 704 23.96 -0.57 3.41
N ASP A 705 23.57 -1.52 4.24
CA ASP A 705 22.41 -2.37 3.98
C ASP A 705 21.11 -1.55 4.04
N ARG A 706 20.13 -1.92 3.22
CA ARG A 706 18.77 -1.36 3.26
C ARG A 706 17.80 -2.40 3.77
N LEU A 707 17.17 -2.12 4.88
CA LEU A 707 16.19 -2.99 5.53
C LEU A 707 14.80 -2.36 5.45
N THR A 708 13.83 -3.07 4.86
CA THR A 708 12.43 -2.68 4.96
C THR A 708 11.72 -3.57 5.95
N LEU A 709 10.95 -2.95 6.84
CA LEU A 709 10.24 -3.65 7.90
C LEU A 709 8.83 -3.12 8.11
N LEU A 710 7.97 -3.96 8.67
CA LEU A 710 6.67 -3.56 9.20
C LEU A 710 6.84 -3.24 10.67
N ALA A 711 6.38 -2.08 11.09
CA ALA A 711 6.49 -1.65 12.48
C ALA A 711 5.30 -0.82 12.93
N SER A 712 5.07 -0.84 14.23
CA SER A 712 4.35 0.23 14.91
C SER A 712 5.31 1.39 15.17
N ILE A 713 4.81 2.58 15.45
CA ILE A 713 5.66 3.72 15.82
C ILE A 713 6.48 3.41 17.08
N SER A 714 5.91 2.70 18.05
CA SER A 714 6.68 2.25 19.22
C SER A 714 7.85 1.34 18.85
N GLY A 715 7.70 0.48 17.85
CA GLY A 715 8.79 -0.34 17.33
C GLY A 715 9.90 0.47 16.68
N LEU A 716 9.53 1.45 15.83
CA LEU A 716 10.48 2.36 15.21
C LEU A 716 11.25 3.16 16.26
N ARG A 717 10.55 3.69 17.25
CA ARG A 717 11.17 4.46 18.33
C ARG A 717 12.14 3.63 19.16
N ARG A 718 11.85 2.36 19.40
CA ARG A 718 12.77 1.44 20.07
C ARG A 718 14.03 1.19 19.26
N ILE A 719 13.92 1.07 17.93
CA ILE A 719 15.09 0.96 17.05
C ILE A 719 15.97 2.19 17.23
N GLU A 720 15.40 3.38 17.13
CA GLU A 720 16.12 4.63 17.24
C GLU A 720 16.88 4.77 18.58
N LEU A 721 16.23 4.39 19.67
CA LEU A 721 16.83 4.45 21.02
C LEU A 721 17.71 3.24 21.35
N GLY A 722 17.76 2.23 20.48
CA GLY A 722 18.48 1.00 20.78
C GLY A 722 17.85 0.16 21.90
N ASN A 723 16.57 0.41 22.25
CA ASN A 723 15.87 -0.21 23.36
C ASN A 723 15.38 -1.62 22.98
N LEU A 724 16.28 -2.59 23.11
CA LEU A 724 16.06 -3.98 22.74
C LEU A 724 15.41 -4.75 23.87
N HIS A 725 14.30 -5.44 23.62
CA HIS A 725 13.77 -6.43 24.57
C HIS A 725 14.78 -7.55 24.79
N LEU A 726 15.07 -7.86 26.03
CA LEU A 726 15.98 -8.95 26.36
C LEU A 726 15.33 -10.32 26.06
N PRO A 727 16.10 -11.26 25.52
CA PRO A 727 15.63 -12.62 25.30
C PRO A 727 15.41 -13.33 26.67
N LYS A 728 14.44 -14.22 26.72
CA LYS A 728 14.21 -15.09 27.88
C LYS A 728 15.28 -16.17 27.96
N ARG A 729 15.53 -16.70 29.16
CA ARG A 729 16.35 -17.90 29.33
C ARG A 729 15.53 -19.14 29.03
N TRP A 730 16.10 -20.02 28.21
CA TRP A 730 15.50 -21.29 27.83
C TRP A 730 16.47 -22.42 28.14
N GLN A 731 15.96 -23.51 28.73
CA GLN A 731 16.73 -24.74 28.93
C GLN A 731 16.43 -25.74 27.82
N LEU A 732 17.48 -26.10 27.07
CA LEU A 732 17.46 -27.18 26.08
C LEU A 732 18.03 -28.44 26.68
N ARG A 733 17.23 -29.49 26.81
CA ARG A 733 17.69 -30.82 27.23
C ARG A 733 17.67 -31.75 26.01
N ALA A 734 18.80 -32.43 25.74
CA ALA A 734 18.92 -33.32 24.61
C ALA A 734 19.45 -34.69 25.05
N LYS A 735 19.01 -35.73 24.34
CA LYS A 735 19.53 -37.09 24.47
C LYS A 735 20.35 -37.46 23.22
N PRO A 736 21.31 -38.40 23.33
CA PRO A 736 22.08 -38.80 22.17
C PRO A 736 21.17 -39.35 21.06
N PRO A 737 21.46 -39.04 19.80
CA PRO A 737 20.72 -39.56 18.65
C PRO A 737 21.09 -41.02 18.40
N LEU A 738 20.26 -41.75 17.64
CA LEU A 738 20.54 -43.09 17.19
C LEU A 738 21.72 -43.17 16.22
N ASN A 739 21.97 -42.08 15.47
CA ASN A 739 23.06 -41.96 14.54
C ASN A 739 23.94 -40.74 14.88
N SER A 740 25.22 -40.97 15.17
CA SER A 740 26.14 -39.88 15.53
C SER A 740 26.49 -38.94 14.38
N SER A 741 26.24 -39.31 13.13
CA SER A 741 26.51 -38.44 11.96
C SER A 741 25.68 -37.16 11.96
N VAL A 742 24.54 -37.15 12.63
CA VAL A 742 23.64 -35.98 12.70
C VAL A 742 24.09 -34.91 13.74
N LEU A 743 25.07 -35.24 14.61
CA LEU A 743 25.52 -34.33 15.67
C LEU A 743 26.13 -33.03 15.11
N LEU A 744 26.84 -33.14 14.01
CA LEU A 744 27.46 -31.99 13.37
C LEU A 744 26.38 -31.02 12.79
N ASP A 745 25.37 -31.58 12.12
CA ASP A 745 24.23 -30.81 11.60
C ASP A 745 23.40 -30.20 12.75
N ALA A 746 23.16 -30.97 13.80
CA ALA A 746 22.46 -30.48 15.00
C ALA A 746 23.23 -29.33 15.68
N GLY A 747 24.55 -29.44 15.79
CA GLY A 747 25.38 -28.35 16.33
C GLY A 747 25.36 -27.08 15.47
N ASN A 748 25.41 -27.24 14.15
CA ASN A 748 25.29 -26.09 13.24
C ASN A 748 23.91 -25.43 13.33
N LYS A 749 22.82 -26.21 13.42
CA LYS A 749 21.47 -25.69 13.60
C LYS A 749 21.31 -24.98 14.95
N LEU A 750 21.88 -25.56 16.02
CA LEU A 750 21.90 -24.94 17.33
C LEU A 750 22.59 -23.57 17.27
N LYS A 751 23.80 -23.49 16.72
CA LYS A 751 24.50 -22.22 16.52
C LYS A 751 23.68 -21.21 15.73
N ASN A 752 23.22 -21.62 14.55
CA ASN A 752 22.59 -20.69 13.58
C ASN A 752 21.27 -20.12 14.10
N ILE A 753 20.49 -20.92 14.84
CA ILE A 753 19.17 -20.48 15.32
C ILE A 753 19.28 -19.77 16.66
N SER A 754 20.05 -20.28 17.62
CA SER A 754 20.17 -19.66 18.95
C SER A 754 21.17 -18.49 18.96
N GLY A 755 22.09 -18.41 18.01
CA GLY A 755 23.17 -17.42 17.99
C GLY A 755 24.29 -17.74 18.99
N CYS A 756 24.29 -18.93 19.62
CA CYS A 756 25.38 -19.32 20.53
C CYS A 756 26.69 -19.56 19.78
N ASP A 757 27.80 -19.51 20.51
CA ASP A 757 29.12 -19.81 19.94
C ASP A 757 29.19 -21.25 19.43
N LEU A 758 29.93 -21.46 18.32
CA LEU A 758 30.12 -22.77 17.73
C LEU A 758 30.79 -23.77 18.69
N GLU A 759 31.71 -23.30 19.52
CA GLU A 759 32.36 -24.10 20.55
C GLU A 759 31.35 -24.59 21.58
N VAL A 760 30.46 -23.71 22.02
CA VAL A 760 29.40 -24.03 22.97
C VAL A 760 28.45 -25.08 22.37
N ALA A 761 28.04 -24.89 21.14
CA ALA A 761 27.19 -25.83 20.42
C ALA A 761 27.87 -27.21 20.26
N ARG A 762 29.15 -27.25 19.88
CA ARG A 762 29.92 -28.49 19.74
C ARG A 762 30.11 -29.22 21.04
N ARG A 763 30.49 -28.50 22.13
CA ARG A 763 30.67 -29.06 23.46
C ARG A 763 29.37 -29.68 23.96
N PHE A 764 28.22 -28.97 23.78
CA PHE A 764 26.93 -29.50 24.13
C PHE A 764 26.62 -30.81 23.38
N MET A 765 26.84 -30.86 22.08
CA MET A 765 26.58 -32.07 21.27
C MET A 765 27.49 -33.24 21.62
N GLN A 766 28.71 -32.99 22.11
CA GLN A 766 29.65 -34.02 22.56
C GLN A 766 29.33 -34.52 23.96
N SER A 767 28.62 -33.75 24.79
CA SER A 767 28.32 -34.08 26.18
C SER A 767 26.95 -34.77 26.40
N LEU A 768 26.26 -35.12 25.33
CA LEU A 768 24.90 -35.73 25.41
C LEU A 768 24.92 -37.06 26.18
N PRO A 769 23.96 -37.32 27.07
CA PRO A 769 22.77 -36.49 27.40
C PRO A 769 23.11 -35.30 28.30
N ALA A 770 22.71 -34.12 27.89
CA ALA A 770 23.06 -32.87 28.55
C ALA A 770 21.91 -31.86 28.51
N ALA A 771 22.06 -30.80 29.34
CA ALA A 771 21.20 -29.62 29.31
C ALA A 771 22.06 -28.36 29.13
N ILE A 772 21.55 -27.43 28.34
CA ILE A 772 22.17 -26.11 28.12
C ILE A 772 21.13 -25.01 28.28
N GLU A 773 21.54 -23.89 28.86
CA GLU A 773 20.72 -22.71 28.99
C GLU A 773 21.14 -21.69 27.95
N LEU A 774 20.20 -21.17 27.20
CA LEU A 774 20.43 -20.23 26.11
C LEU A 774 19.47 -19.06 26.20
N PRO A 775 19.94 -17.81 26.03
CA PRO A 775 19.08 -16.67 25.90
C PRO A 775 18.48 -16.68 24.48
N MET A 776 17.16 -16.82 24.39
CA MET A 776 16.43 -16.86 23.11
C MET A 776 15.08 -16.17 23.23
N TYR A 777 14.60 -15.64 22.12
CA TYR A 777 13.20 -15.22 22.03
C TYR A 777 12.28 -16.44 21.82
N ASP A 778 11.01 -16.33 22.21
CA ASP A 778 10.07 -17.46 22.18
C ASP A 778 10.03 -18.17 20.83
N THR A 779 10.00 -17.42 19.72
CA THR A 779 10.03 -17.97 18.35
C THR A 779 11.36 -18.62 17.98
N GLN A 780 12.49 -18.10 18.48
CA GLN A 780 13.80 -18.75 18.28
C GLN A 780 13.85 -20.10 18.97
N ALA A 781 13.45 -20.16 20.24
CA ALA A 781 13.42 -21.39 21.03
C ALA A 781 12.54 -22.46 20.36
N TYR A 782 11.38 -22.02 19.87
CA TYR A 782 10.46 -22.90 19.18
C TYR A 782 11.03 -23.43 17.85
N ARG A 783 11.58 -22.53 17.01
CA ARG A 783 12.23 -22.89 15.74
C ARG A 783 13.41 -23.83 15.95
N LEU A 784 14.19 -23.58 17.00
CA LEU A 784 15.29 -24.48 17.40
C LEU A 784 14.75 -25.85 17.79
N GLY A 785 13.70 -25.90 18.59
CA GLY A 785 13.05 -27.15 18.97
C GLY A 785 12.65 -27.98 17.78
N GLN A 786 11.98 -27.40 16.82
CA GLN A 786 11.55 -28.06 15.61
C GLN A 786 12.70 -28.56 14.72
N ALA A 787 13.72 -27.70 14.55
CA ALA A 787 14.88 -28.05 13.75
C ALA A 787 15.66 -29.23 14.34
N LEU A 788 15.78 -29.27 15.68
CA LEU A 788 16.53 -30.29 16.39
C LEU A 788 15.72 -31.59 16.64
N MET A 789 14.41 -31.53 16.87
CA MET A 789 13.55 -32.71 17.07
C MET A 789 13.62 -33.70 15.89
N ARG A 790 13.95 -33.21 14.68
CA ARG A 790 14.14 -34.04 13.50
C ARG A 790 15.46 -34.82 13.51
N LEU A 791 16.41 -34.43 14.35
CA LEU A 791 17.76 -34.97 14.37
C LEU A 791 18.06 -35.77 15.65
N LEU A 792 17.54 -35.29 16.77
CA LEU A 792 17.78 -35.92 18.09
C LEU A 792 16.60 -35.67 19.06
N PRO A 793 16.40 -36.52 20.08
CA PRO A 793 15.36 -36.33 21.05
C PRO A 793 15.70 -35.14 21.97
N ILE A 794 14.84 -34.11 21.92
CA ILE A 794 15.03 -32.89 22.72
C ILE A 794 13.76 -32.48 23.44
N LYS A 795 13.94 -31.65 24.47
CA LYS A 795 12.88 -30.90 25.12
C LYS A 795 13.41 -29.48 25.40
N ILE A 796 12.59 -28.48 25.17
CA ILE A 796 12.91 -27.08 25.43
C ILE A 796 11.86 -26.53 26.40
N TYR A 797 12.33 -25.81 27.44
CA TYR A 797 11.48 -25.21 28.47
C TYR A 797 11.92 -23.78 28.72
N PRO A 798 10.98 -22.82 28.93
CA PRO A 798 11.31 -21.51 29.47
C PRO A 798 11.73 -21.67 30.94
N LEU A 799 12.72 -20.89 31.36
CA LEU A 799 13.19 -20.80 32.74
C LEU A 799 12.61 -19.58 33.45
#